data_44ca7011e4f76f9c28519bab40cbb403
#
_entry.id   44ca7011e4f76f9c28519bab40cbb403
#
_cell.length_a   1.000
_cell.length_b   1.000
_cell.length_c   1.000
_cell.angle_alpha   90.00
_cell.angle_beta   90.00
_cell.angle_gamma   90.00
#
_symmetry.space_group_name_H-M   'P 1'
#
loop_
_entity.id
_entity.type
_entity.pdbx_description
1 polymer ?
#
loop_
_entity_poly.entity_id
_entity_poly.type
_entity_poly.pdbx_seq_one_letter_code
_entity_poly.pdbx_strand_id
1 'polypeptide(L)'
;MEPLHDNEEARVADAAEIEDPEAAARAARWAETFERRESTREVSWPRRAVVTAGMPYGNKALHFGHIAGVFIPADCFARFLRDRIGAQNVRFVSGTDCFGSPINEGYRKLVDAGAFDGTIEEYVKRNHDAQKATLDAYGISLSIYEGSGLGHAGTVHQAVSERFIKALYDAGVLHRRSTLQFFDTQANTFLNGRQVVGRCPVQGCKSEHGYADECDLGHSYAPEDLIAPKSTLTGTVPEMRPVENWYFDLPAFSEFLRGYVADLREDKEMRAIVPQVIEEFLAPPIMYVKNELREQFDAIASKLPAHTLREAEKGKQSFEVEFATIDDRDAARSVMEEAGLRFRTGKALVPFRITGNIEWGVAAPVIEDVEGLTVWCWPESLWAPISFTMAANDELGLPRGSWRDWWCSPDAQVYQFIGQDNLYFYGVAQTAMWEALRDRDMVTGEPTDAPLRQTRLIANHHILFGNKKASSSGAVKPPSADELLDHYTVEQLRAHFLALGLDQKSVGFKPKPFLATEEEKADPRVADPVLKEGALLTNVFNRLARSCFYEAQKNFEGYMPLGDASEDVVAKVHEVLRAYDETMHRVELHTIMSIMDEFIRWANKRWSDGIREVENTGDDELRRQVLVDSFFLLRMATLLMHPVVPAGAEKICDYLSFDFGDFFSWNYDFDSND
;
A
#
# COMPACT_ATOMS: atom_id res chain seq x y z
N MET A 1 2.53 27.03 19.66
CA MET A 1 1.49 26.19 18.97
C MET A 1 0.15 26.78 19.36
N GLU A 2 -0.54 27.39 18.43
CA GLU A 2 -1.93 27.73 18.65
C GLU A 2 -2.75 26.42 18.61
N PRO A 3 -3.72 26.23 19.50
CA PRO A 3 -4.55 25.07 19.48
C PRO A 3 -5.34 25.03 18.17
N LEU A 4 -5.49 23.81 17.59
CA LEU A 4 -6.38 23.54 16.47
C LEU A 4 -7.86 23.71 16.94
N HIS A 5 -8.19 24.89 17.42
CA HIS A 5 -9.57 25.28 17.65
C HIS A 5 -9.96 26.10 16.44
N ASP A 6 -10.79 25.49 15.59
CA ASP A 6 -11.88 26.22 15.01
C ASP A 6 -12.77 25.27 14.26
N ASN A 7 -13.96 25.11 14.80
CA ASN A 7 -15.13 24.59 14.16
C ASN A 7 -15.57 25.53 13.02
N GLU A 8 -14.77 25.73 12.00
CA GLU A 8 -15.29 26.23 10.74
C GLU A 8 -15.52 25.04 9.83
N GLU A 9 -16.76 24.84 9.49
CA GLU A 9 -17.21 23.90 8.47
C GLU A 9 -16.31 24.07 7.24
N ALA A 10 -15.45 23.09 6.99
CA ALA A 10 -14.71 23.01 5.75
C ALA A 10 -15.69 22.66 4.62
N ARG A 11 -16.43 23.66 4.19
CA ARG A 11 -17.13 23.60 2.90
C ARG A 11 -16.05 23.54 1.83
N VAL A 12 -16.26 22.66 0.86
CA VAL A 12 -15.64 22.80 -0.46
C VAL A 12 -15.92 24.23 -0.88
N ALA A 13 -14.87 25.02 -1.14
CA ALA A 13 -15.05 26.37 -1.65
C ALA A 13 -15.98 26.27 -2.87
N ASP A 14 -17.16 26.86 -2.76
CA ASP A 14 -18.04 26.96 -3.92
C ASP A 14 -17.25 27.71 -4.99
N ALA A 15 -17.45 27.39 -6.27
CA ALA A 15 -16.76 28.09 -7.36
C ALA A 15 -16.88 29.63 -7.25
N ALA A 16 -17.89 30.10 -6.49
CA ALA A 16 -18.10 31.52 -6.15
C ALA A 16 -17.14 32.07 -5.07
N GLU A 17 -16.44 31.24 -4.31
CA GLU A 17 -15.50 31.65 -3.24
C GLU A 17 -14.04 31.70 -3.72
N ILE A 18 -13.77 31.30 -4.97
CA ILE A 18 -12.44 31.35 -5.55
C ILE A 18 -12.20 32.76 -6.08
N GLU A 19 -11.26 33.49 -5.47
CA GLU A 19 -10.92 34.87 -5.88
C GLU A 19 -10.33 35.00 -7.30
N ASP A 20 -9.75 33.91 -7.85
CA ASP A 20 -9.24 33.85 -9.22
C ASP A 20 -10.37 33.46 -10.20
N PRO A 21 -10.81 34.37 -11.10
CA PRO A 21 -11.87 34.10 -12.06
C PRO A 21 -11.57 32.94 -13.02
N GLU A 22 -10.30 32.72 -13.37
CA GLU A 22 -9.89 31.61 -14.23
C GLU A 22 -9.93 30.27 -13.48
N ALA A 23 -9.53 30.26 -12.21
CA ALA A 23 -9.63 29.09 -11.36
C ALA A 23 -11.11 28.73 -11.09
N ALA A 24 -11.96 29.73 -10.83
CA ALA A 24 -13.40 29.55 -10.68
C ALA A 24 -14.05 28.98 -11.95
N ALA A 25 -13.68 29.51 -13.12
CA ALA A 25 -14.19 29.02 -14.41
C ALA A 25 -13.67 27.60 -14.73
N ARG A 26 -12.45 27.24 -14.32
CA ARG A 26 -11.94 25.86 -14.44
C ARG A 26 -12.67 24.91 -13.50
N ALA A 27 -12.91 25.31 -12.25
CA ALA A 27 -13.65 24.53 -11.28
C ALA A 27 -15.11 24.29 -11.71
N ALA A 28 -15.77 25.32 -12.25
CA ALA A 28 -17.14 25.21 -12.75
C ALA A 28 -17.24 24.27 -13.96
N ARG A 29 -16.36 24.44 -14.96
CA ARG A 29 -16.27 23.52 -16.11
C ARG A 29 -15.97 22.10 -15.69
N TRP A 30 -15.13 21.94 -14.67
CA TRP A 30 -14.77 20.65 -14.13
C TRP A 30 -15.95 19.98 -13.41
N ALA A 31 -16.72 20.72 -12.61
CA ALA A 31 -17.92 20.22 -11.96
C ALA A 31 -18.97 19.79 -13.00
N GLU A 32 -19.23 20.63 -14.02
CA GLU A 32 -20.15 20.30 -15.13
C GLU A 32 -19.68 19.05 -15.90
N THR A 33 -18.38 18.95 -16.18
CA THR A 33 -17.81 17.78 -16.84
C THR A 33 -17.93 16.53 -15.97
N PHE A 34 -17.76 16.66 -14.66
CA PHE A 34 -17.95 15.56 -13.72
C PHE A 34 -19.38 15.07 -13.69
N GLU A 35 -20.36 15.97 -13.55
CA GLU A 35 -21.78 15.64 -13.56
C GLU A 35 -22.20 14.97 -14.89
N ARG A 36 -21.73 15.48 -16.04
CA ARG A 36 -21.98 14.88 -17.34
C ARG A 36 -21.40 13.47 -17.45
N ARG A 37 -20.18 13.26 -16.92
CA ARG A 37 -19.54 11.94 -16.89
C ARG A 37 -20.28 10.93 -16.02
N GLU A 38 -20.78 11.34 -14.84
CA GLU A 38 -21.57 10.45 -13.98
C GLU A 38 -22.84 9.98 -14.67
N SER A 39 -23.48 10.83 -15.46
CA SER A 39 -24.73 10.50 -16.14
C SER A 39 -24.60 9.49 -17.27
N THR A 40 -23.38 9.26 -17.77
CA THR A 40 -23.09 8.40 -18.95
C THR A 40 -22.33 7.11 -18.61
N ARG A 41 -22.06 6.85 -17.32
CA ARG A 41 -21.19 5.74 -16.89
C ARG A 41 -21.92 4.51 -16.42
N GLU A 42 -21.36 3.36 -16.77
CA GLU A 42 -21.65 2.08 -16.12
C GLU A 42 -20.92 1.96 -14.76
N VAL A 43 -19.77 2.71 -14.59
CA VAL A 43 -18.95 2.71 -13.38
C VAL A 43 -18.96 4.09 -12.74
N SER A 44 -19.30 4.15 -11.45
CA SER A 44 -19.33 5.39 -10.66
C SER A 44 -17.99 5.60 -9.93
N TRP A 45 -17.36 6.74 -10.18
CA TRP A 45 -16.13 7.16 -9.50
C TRP A 45 -16.43 8.17 -8.39
N PRO A 46 -15.67 8.16 -7.28
CA PRO A 46 -15.85 9.14 -6.23
C PRO A 46 -15.51 10.55 -6.75
N ARG A 47 -16.08 11.55 -6.12
CA ARG A 47 -15.75 12.95 -6.44
C ARG A 47 -14.32 13.29 -6.01
N ARG A 48 -13.87 12.72 -4.88
CA ARG A 48 -12.50 12.86 -4.36
C ARG A 48 -11.89 11.49 -4.04
N ALA A 49 -10.61 11.39 -4.18
CA ALA A 49 -9.90 10.17 -3.84
C ALA A 49 -8.60 10.46 -3.07
N VAL A 50 -8.36 9.67 -2.03
CA VAL A 50 -7.02 9.53 -1.44
C VAL A 50 -6.46 8.19 -1.89
N VAL A 51 -5.26 8.21 -2.43
CA VAL A 51 -4.46 7.01 -2.68
C VAL A 51 -3.33 6.99 -1.66
N THR A 52 -3.16 5.90 -0.93
CA THR A 52 -2.03 5.74 -0.02
C THR A 52 -1.12 4.61 -0.48
N ALA A 53 0.17 4.74 -0.24
CA ALA A 53 1.15 3.67 -0.39
C ALA A 53 1.71 3.32 0.98
N GLY A 54 1.84 2.03 1.29
CA GLY A 54 2.38 1.56 2.57
C GLY A 54 3.75 2.16 2.86
N MET A 55 3.93 2.67 4.07
CA MET A 55 5.11 3.42 4.49
C MET A 55 6.31 2.50 4.69
N PRO A 56 7.48 2.77 4.08
CA PRO A 56 8.71 2.05 4.38
C PRO A 56 9.37 2.57 5.67
N TYR A 57 10.05 1.68 6.41
CA TYR A 57 10.85 2.09 7.57
C TYR A 57 12.03 2.99 7.20
N GLY A 58 12.29 4.00 8.02
CA GLY A 58 13.39 4.96 7.89
C GLY A 58 14.76 4.43 8.27
N ASN A 59 15.05 3.15 8.04
CA ASN A 59 16.32 2.51 8.42
C ASN A 59 17.17 2.01 7.24
N LYS A 60 16.68 2.13 6.01
CA LYS A 60 17.38 1.63 4.81
C LYS A 60 16.76 2.16 3.51
N ALA A 61 17.51 1.98 2.41
CA ALA A 61 17.05 2.23 1.06
C ALA A 61 15.88 1.32 0.65
N LEU A 62 15.14 1.74 -0.36
CA LEU A 62 14.07 0.95 -0.97
C LEU A 62 14.65 -0.19 -1.82
N HIS A 63 14.06 -1.36 -1.73
CA HIS A 63 14.30 -2.45 -2.67
C HIS A 63 13.15 -2.56 -3.67
N PHE A 64 13.36 -3.32 -4.74
CA PHE A 64 12.36 -3.47 -5.80
C PHE A 64 10.98 -3.92 -5.30
N GLY A 65 10.91 -4.65 -4.18
CA GLY A 65 9.64 -5.10 -3.60
C GLY A 65 8.74 -3.96 -3.12
N HIS A 66 9.32 -2.86 -2.59
CA HIS A 66 8.54 -1.65 -2.26
C HIS A 66 8.03 -0.97 -3.52
N ILE A 67 8.90 -0.82 -4.51
CA ILE A 67 8.58 -0.14 -5.77
C ILE A 67 7.53 -0.91 -6.56
N ALA A 68 7.79 -2.19 -6.82
CA ALA A 68 6.91 -3.04 -7.64
C ALA A 68 5.61 -3.44 -6.92
N GLY A 69 5.69 -3.71 -5.61
CA GLY A 69 4.55 -4.21 -4.83
C GLY A 69 3.58 -3.13 -4.39
N VAL A 70 4.06 -1.89 -4.22
CA VAL A 70 3.25 -0.83 -3.61
C VAL A 70 3.29 0.48 -4.42
N PHE A 71 4.46 1.09 -4.63
CA PHE A 71 4.54 2.46 -5.14
C PHE A 71 4.14 2.60 -6.61
N ILE A 72 4.62 1.74 -7.52
CA ILE A 72 4.22 1.79 -8.94
C ILE A 72 2.74 1.48 -9.12
N PRO A 73 2.15 0.43 -8.50
CA PRO A 73 0.71 0.21 -8.56
C PRO A 73 -0.12 1.39 -8.06
N ALA A 74 0.27 1.98 -6.91
CA ALA A 74 -0.42 3.14 -6.35
C ALA A 74 -0.30 4.38 -7.24
N ASP A 75 0.88 4.65 -7.80
CA ASP A 75 1.13 5.76 -8.71
C ASP A 75 0.34 5.63 -10.02
N CYS A 76 0.34 4.43 -10.60
CA CYS A 76 -0.45 4.15 -11.80
C CYS A 76 -1.94 4.46 -11.55
N PHE A 77 -2.48 3.99 -10.43
CA PHE A 77 -3.86 4.24 -10.08
C PHE A 77 -4.14 5.72 -9.74
N ALA A 78 -3.23 6.39 -9.02
CA ALA A 78 -3.36 7.80 -8.71
C ALA A 78 -3.33 8.69 -9.96
N ARG A 79 -2.46 8.39 -10.95
CA ARG A 79 -2.43 9.08 -12.24
C ARG A 79 -3.72 8.87 -13.01
N PHE A 80 -4.19 7.64 -13.11
CA PHE A 80 -5.46 7.34 -13.73
C PHE A 80 -6.61 8.14 -13.08
N LEU A 81 -6.68 8.17 -11.75
CA LEU A 81 -7.72 8.94 -11.06
C LEU A 81 -7.61 10.44 -11.35
N ARG A 82 -6.39 11.01 -11.44
CA ARG A 82 -6.20 12.41 -11.83
C ARG A 82 -6.72 12.70 -13.22
N ASP A 83 -6.44 11.81 -14.17
CA ASP A 83 -6.99 11.93 -15.54
C ASP A 83 -8.51 11.76 -15.55
N ARG A 84 -9.04 10.93 -14.65
CA ARG A 84 -10.43 10.50 -14.62
C ARG A 84 -11.37 11.44 -13.87
N ILE A 85 -10.97 11.94 -12.72
CA ILE A 85 -11.78 12.80 -11.84
C ILE A 85 -11.14 14.18 -11.57
N GLY A 86 -9.98 14.46 -12.14
CA GLY A 86 -9.23 15.71 -12.02
C GLY A 86 -8.16 15.69 -10.95
N ALA A 87 -7.03 16.32 -11.28
CA ALA A 87 -5.84 16.30 -10.44
C ALA A 87 -6.06 16.92 -9.05
N GLN A 88 -6.86 17.99 -8.96
CA GLN A 88 -7.20 18.66 -7.70
C GLN A 88 -8.02 17.76 -6.76
N ASN A 89 -8.72 16.77 -7.30
CA ASN A 89 -9.59 15.85 -6.57
C ASN A 89 -8.87 14.57 -6.11
N VAL A 90 -7.56 14.47 -6.33
CA VAL A 90 -6.77 13.28 -5.94
C VAL A 90 -5.61 13.69 -5.04
N ARG A 91 -5.50 13.03 -3.89
CA ARG A 91 -4.32 13.10 -3.01
C ARG A 91 -3.63 11.74 -3.04
N PHE A 92 -2.37 11.73 -3.46
CA PHE A 92 -1.53 10.54 -3.35
C PHE A 92 -0.50 10.78 -2.26
N VAL A 93 -0.69 10.11 -1.12
CA VAL A 93 0.11 10.36 0.09
C VAL A 93 0.85 9.11 0.54
N SER A 94 2.07 9.29 0.97
CA SER A 94 2.88 8.29 1.65
C SER A 94 3.99 9.00 2.42
N GLY A 95 4.79 8.23 3.14
CA GLY A 95 5.92 8.78 3.88
C GLY A 95 6.81 7.69 4.45
N THR A 96 7.89 8.13 5.08
CA THR A 96 8.79 7.26 5.83
C THR A 96 8.21 7.02 7.22
N ASP A 97 8.07 5.74 7.59
CA ASP A 97 7.85 5.35 8.98
C ASP A 97 9.15 5.61 9.77
N CYS A 98 9.10 6.60 10.65
CA CYS A 98 10.27 7.10 11.36
C CYS A 98 10.57 6.36 12.67
N PHE A 99 9.70 5.44 13.10
CA PHE A 99 9.74 4.89 14.44
C PHE A 99 9.82 3.36 14.44
N GLY A 100 10.19 2.81 15.60
CA GLY A 100 10.24 1.36 15.78
C GLY A 100 11.61 0.79 16.10
N SER A 101 11.62 -0.40 16.68
CA SER A 101 12.85 -1.11 17.09
C SER A 101 13.86 -1.38 15.95
N PRO A 102 13.44 -1.66 14.68
CA PRO A 102 14.39 -1.84 13.59
C PRO A 102 15.20 -0.59 13.27
N ILE A 103 14.64 0.61 13.50
CA ILE A 103 15.32 1.89 13.29
C ILE A 103 16.38 2.09 14.37
N ASN A 104 16.00 1.91 15.64
CA ASN A 104 16.93 1.99 16.77
C ASN A 104 18.10 1.00 16.61
N GLU A 105 17.82 -0.22 16.19
CA GLU A 105 18.84 -1.25 15.94
C GLU A 105 19.77 -0.84 14.80
N GLY A 106 19.21 -0.36 13.68
CA GLY A 106 19.99 0.08 12.52
C GLY A 106 20.89 1.28 12.87
N TYR A 107 20.37 2.26 13.57
CA TYR A 107 21.10 3.42 14.06
C TYR A 107 22.29 3.02 14.97
N ARG A 108 21.99 2.23 16.02
CA ARG A 108 23.03 1.79 16.98
C ARG A 108 24.15 0.99 16.33
N LYS A 109 23.83 0.07 15.42
CA LYS A 109 24.85 -0.68 14.66
C LYS A 109 25.83 0.22 13.93
N LEU A 110 25.37 1.32 13.34
CA LEU A 110 26.25 2.27 12.64
C LEU A 110 27.07 3.12 13.61
N VAL A 111 26.47 3.55 14.71
CA VAL A 111 27.18 4.31 15.76
C VAL A 111 28.27 3.44 16.40
N ASP A 112 27.95 2.21 16.79
CA ASP A 112 28.88 1.28 17.42
C ASP A 112 30.05 0.89 16.48
N ALA A 113 29.77 0.83 15.16
CA ALA A 113 30.80 0.62 14.15
C ALA A 113 31.63 1.87 13.81
N GLY A 114 31.31 3.03 14.40
CA GLY A 114 31.94 4.31 14.06
C GLY A 114 31.63 4.80 12.64
N ALA A 115 30.57 4.28 12.03
CA ALA A 115 30.15 4.59 10.66
C ALA A 115 29.11 5.74 10.61
N PHE A 116 28.63 6.18 11.74
CA PHE A 116 27.70 7.31 11.89
C PHE A 116 27.89 7.97 13.26
N ASP A 117 27.93 9.32 13.29
CA ASP A 117 28.17 10.12 14.50
C ASP A 117 27.04 11.13 14.79
N GLY A 118 25.97 11.11 13.97
CA GLY A 118 24.80 11.98 14.14
C GLY A 118 23.76 11.41 15.09
N THR A 119 22.66 12.15 15.26
CA THR A 119 21.48 11.75 16.04
C THR A 119 20.63 10.69 15.30
N ILE A 120 19.73 10.03 16.02
CA ILE A 120 18.78 9.10 15.41
C ILE A 120 17.85 9.81 14.41
N GLU A 121 17.47 11.04 14.67
CA GLU A 121 16.68 11.86 13.75
C GLU A 121 17.43 12.12 12.44
N GLU A 122 18.71 12.49 12.52
CA GLU A 122 19.57 12.67 11.34
C GLU A 122 19.78 11.35 10.56
N TYR A 123 19.87 10.23 11.27
CA TYR A 123 19.92 8.91 10.65
C TYR A 123 18.64 8.59 9.86
N VAL A 124 17.48 8.82 10.47
CA VAL A 124 16.17 8.61 9.82
C VAL A 124 16.01 9.56 8.66
N LYS A 125 16.37 10.85 8.84
CA LYS A 125 16.30 11.84 7.77
C LYS A 125 17.16 11.47 6.58
N ARG A 126 18.38 11.00 6.79
CA ARG A 126 19.25 10.53 5.70
C ARG A 126 18.60 9.39 4.88
N ASN A 127 17.98 8.42 5.58
CA ASN A 127 17.30 7.32 4.91
C ASN A 127 16.02 7.80 4.19
N HIS A 128 15.27 8.72 4.80
CA HIS A 128 14.12 9.38 4.18
C HIS A 128 14.51 10.08 2.87
N ASP A 129 15.56 10.90 2.90
CA ASP A 129 16.04 11.63 1.72
C ASP A 129 16.44 10.65 0.58
N ALA A 130 17.10 9.54 0.94
CA ALA A 130 17.45 8.50 -0.03
C ALA A 130 16.21 7.78 -0.60
N GLN A 131 15.22 7.48 0.23
CA GLN A 131 13.97 6.88 -0.23
C GLN A 131 13.21 7.83 -1.16
N LYS A 132 13.12 9.12 -0.81
CA LYS A 132 12.50 10.14 -1.64
C LYS A 132 13.20 10.24 -3.01
N ALA A 133 14.52 10.29 -3.03
CA ALA A 133 15.29 10.34 -4.27
C ALA A 133 15.03 9.10 -5.17
N THR A 134 14.93 7.91 -4.59
CA THR A 134 14.55 6.70 -5.33
C THR A 134 13.13 6.81 -5.90
N LEU A 135 12.15 7.29 -5.13
CA LEU A 135 10.78 7.48 -5.61
C LEU A 135 10.71 8.50 -6.75
N ASP A 136 11.42 9.61 -6.62
CA ASP A 136 11.54 10.64 -7.66
C ASP A 136 12.17 10.05 -8.94
N ALA A 137 13.23 9.23 -8.80
CA ALA A 137 13.87 8.56 -9.93
C ALA A 137 12.93 7.58 -10.66
N TYR A 138 11.97 6.97 -9.96
CA TYR A 138 10.93 6.13 -10.56
C TYR A 138 9.71 6.92 -11.06
N GLY A 139 9.72 8.24 -10.94
CA GLY A 139 8.63 9.11 -11.36
C GLY A 139 7.34 8.89 -10.56
N ILE A 140 7.45 8.55 -9.27
CA ILE A 140 6.30 8.38 -8.39
C ILE A 140 5.73 9.76 -8.03
N SER A 141 4.48 10.02 -8.41
CA SER A 141 3.86 11.35 -8.38
C SER A 141 3.11 11.63 -7.07
N LEU A 142 3.77 11.43 -5.93
CA LEU A 142 3.18 11.71 -4.63
C LEU A 142 2.79 13.19 -4.47
N SER A 143 1.63 13.46 -3.87
CA SER A 143 1.25 14.80 -3.42
C SER A 143 2.12 15.25 -2.25
N ILE A 144 2.53 14.30 -1.40
CA ILE A 144 3.46 14.50 -0.30
C ILE A 144 4.21 13.19 -0.01
N TYR A 145 5.51 13.30 0.25
CA TYR A 145 6.33 12.24 0.84
C TYR A 145 7.16 12.84 1.96
N GLU A 146 6.72 12.61 3.18
CA GLU A 146 7.33 13.16 4.39
C GLU A 146 7.58 12.05 5.42
N GLY A 147 8.21 12.37 6.56
CA GLY A 147 8.43 11.41 7.64
C GLY A 147 7.39 11.54 8.74
N SER A 148 6.92 10.43 9.32
CA SER A 148 6.01 10.46 10.47
C SER A 148 6.62 11.15 11.71
N GLY A 149 7.95 11.27 11.76
CA GLY A 149 8.70 11.99 12.82
C GLY A 149 9.55 13.16 12.31
N LEU A 150 9.38 13.61 11.06
CA LEU A 150 10.21 14.64 10.45
C LEU A 150 9.39 15.85 10.01
N GLY A 151 9.98 17.04 10.10
CA GLY A 151 9.45 18.25 9.52
C GLY A 151 8.03 18.64 9.95
N HIS A 152 7.31 19.30 9.05
CA HIS A 152 5.93 19.74 9.29
C HIS A 152 4.98 18.56 9.48
N ALA A 153 5.06 17.56 8.61
CA ALA A 153 4.21 16.38 8.67
C ALA A 153 4.38 15.60 9.98
N GLY A 154 5.62 15.50 10.51
CA GLY A 154 5.88 14.91 11.82
C GLY A 154 5.24 15.69 12.97
N THR A 155 5.24 17.02 12.89
CA THR A 155 4.55 17.88 13.87
C THR A 155 3.04 17.68 13.84
N VAL A 156 2.45 17.64 12.64
CA VAL A 156 1.02 17.33 12.44
C VAL A 156 0.70 15.93 12.97
N HIS A 157 1.54 14.96 12.65
CA HIS A 157 1.32 13.56 13.06
C HIS A 157 1.37 13.38 14.58
N GLN A 158 2.30 14.04 15.26
CA GLN A 158 2.35 14.07 16.74
C GLN A 158 1.03 14.58 17.33
N ALA A 159 0.53 15.71 16.82
CA ALA A 159 -0.71 16.30 17.31
C ALA A 159 -1.95 15.46 17.00
N VAL A 160 -2.00 14.84 15.83
CA VAL A 160 -3.09 13.92 15.44
C VAL A 160 -3.07 12.67 16.29
N SER A 161 -1.90 12.07 16.52
CA SER A 161 -1.77 10.85 17.33
C SER A 161 -2.24 11.04 18.76
N GLU A 162 -1.86 12.16 19.38
CA GLU A 162 -2.30 12.52 20.73
C GLU A 162 -3.85 12.57 20.81
N ARG A 163 -4.47 13.24 19.85
CA ARG A 163 -5.93 13.43 19.82
C ARG A 163 -6.68 12.14 19.48
N PHE A 164 -6.16 11.38 18.53
CA PHE A 164 -6.76 10.12 18.13
C PHE A 164 -6.79 9.11 19.29
N ILE A 165 -5.67 8.98 20.01
CA ILE A 165 -5.59 8.10 21.18
C ILE A 165 -6.55 8.57 22.28
N LYS A 166 -6.64 9.89 22.49
CA LYS A 166 -7.58 10.45 23.46
C LYS A 166 -9.04 10.19 23.04
N ALA A 167 -9.38 10.33 21.77
CA ALA A 167 -10.72 10.01 21.26
C ALA A 167 -11.08 8.53 21.47
N LEU A 168 -10.15 7.60 21.25
CA LEU A 168 -10.34 6.18 21.56
C LEU A 168 -10.52 5.93 23.06
N TYR A 169 -9.78 6.64 23.93
CA TYR A 169 -9.96 6.54 25.38
C TYR A 169 -11.33 7.07 25.81
N ASP A 170 -11.73 8.23 25.30
CA ASP A 170 -13.03 8.86 25.59
C ASP A 170 -14.23 8.03 25.02
N ALA A 171 -13.98 7.22 24.01
CA ALA A 171 -14.92 6.21 23.49
C ALA A 171 -14.99 4.94 24.38
N GLY A 172 -14.14 4.81 25.40
CA GLY A 172 -14.14 3.71 26.35
C GLY A 172 -13.59 2.39 25.80
N VAL A 173 -12.82 2.43 24.71
CA VAL A 173 -12.27 1.24 24.02
C VAL A 173 -10.79 1.00 24.30
N LEU A 174 -10.16 1.84 25.11
CA LEU A 174 -8.79 1.63 25.58
C LEU A 174 -8.78 1.12 27.01
N HIS A 175 -8.03 0.04 27.24
CA HIS A 175 -7.85 -0.58 28.56
C HIS A 175 -6.39 -0.59 28.98
N ARG A 176 -6.15 -0.22 30.21
CA ARG A 176 -4.83 -0.30 30.85
C ARG A 176 -4.51 -1.74 31.19
N ARG A 177 -3.34 -2.22 30.77
CA ARG A 177 -2.83 -3.55 31.10
C ARG A 177 -1.39 -3.48 31.57
N SER A 178 -1.07 -4.21 32.64
CA SER A 178 0.30 -4.42 33.10
C SER A 178 0.83 -5.70 32.46
N THR A 179 1.99 -5.61 31.81
CA THR A 179 2.70 -6.74 31.18
C THR A 179 4.15 -6.74 31.64
N LEU A 180 4.78 -7.90 31.69
CA LEU A 180 6.20 -8.00 31.97
C LEU A 180 7.01 -7.65 30.73
N GLN A 181 8.06 -6.85 30.89
CA GLN A 181 8.98 -6.48 29.82
C GLN A 181 10.42 -6.53 30.32
N PHE A 182 11.35 -6.90 29.44
CA PHE A 182 12.77 -6.89 29.74
C PHE A 182 13.29 -5.47 30.02
N PHE A 183 14.10 -5.34 31.06
CA PHE A 183 14.73 -4.09 31.46
C PHE A 183 16.24 -4.30 31.63
N ASP A 184 17.05 -3.52 30.94
CA ASP A 184 18.50 -3.49 31.08
C ASP A 184 18.86 -2.53 32.22
N THR A 185 19.36 -3.08 33.33
CA THR A 185 19.73 -2.30 34.51
C THR A 185 21.00 -1.45 34.30
N GLN A 186 21.87 -1.87 33.41
CA GLN A 186 23.10 -1.14 33.09
C GLN A 186 22.81 0.02 32.13
N ALA A 187 22.01 -0.20 31.11
CA ALA A 187 21.57 0.84 30.18
C ALA A 187 20.41 1.69 30.76
N ASN A 188 19.82 1.24 31.88
CA ASN A 188 18.66 1.88 32.55
C ASN A 188 17.48 2.12 31.58
N THR A 189 17.18 1.12 30.74
CA THR A 189 16.12 1.23 29.75
C THR A 189 15.36 -0.08 29.56
N PHE A 190 14.10 0.02 29.15
CA PHE A 190 13.33 -1.15 28.71
C PHE A 190 13.81 -1.63 27.34
N LEU A 191 13.82 -2.94 27.18
CA LEU A 191 14.26 -3.57 25.93
C LEU A 191 13.05 -4.05 25.13
N ASN A 192 13.04 -3.76 23.85
CA ASN A 192 11.96 -4.09 22.91
C ASN A 192 12.47 -4.98 21.78
N GLY A 193 11.66 -5.93 21.36
CA GLY A 193 11.89 -6.74 20.18
C GLY A 193 13.31 -7.29 20.12
N ARG A 194 14.11 -6.84 19.13
CA ARG A 194 15.47 -7.31 18.87
C ARG A 194 16.55 -6.77 19.81
N GLN A 195 16.20 -5.93 20.76
CA GLN A 195 17.12 -5.47 21.80
C GLN A 195 17.40 -6.57 22.86
N VAL A 196 16.64 -7.67 22.80
CA VAL A 196 16.90 -8.88 23.60
C VAL A 196 17.15 -10.04 22.64
N VAL A 197 18.18 -10.82 22.92
CA VAL A 197 18.48 -12.04 22.18
C VAL A 197 18.63 -13.22 23.15
N GLY A 198 18.08 -14.35 22.78
CA GLY A 198 18.14 -15.59 23.54
C GLY A 198 17.83 -16.78 22.62
N ARG A 199 17.46 -17.91 23.20
CA ARG A 199 17.02 -19.08 22.45
C ARG A 199 15.51 -19.15 22.46
N CYS A 200 14.95 -19.52 21.31
CA CYS A 200 13.52 -19.78 21.18
C CYS A 200 13.08 -20.89 22.17
N PRO A 201 12.02 -20.67 22.95
CA PRO A 201 11.52 -21.68 23.89
C PRO A 201 10.84 -22.86 23.19
N VAL A 202 10.43 -22.71 21.94
CA VAL A 202 9.76 -23.77 21.19
C VAL A 202 10.71 -24.94 20.97
N GLN A 203 10.37 -26.09 21.53
CA GLN A 203 11.19 -27.28 21.50
C GLN A 203 11.47 -27.75 20.08
N GLY A 204 12.78 -27.96 19.75
CA GLY A 204 13.22 -28.36 18.40
C GLY A 204 13.22 -27.23 17.38
N CYS A 205 13.03 -25.99 17.78
CA CYS A 205 13.29 -24.84 16.96
C CYS A 205 14.76 -24.79 16.56
N LYS A 206 15.03 -24.51 15.26
CA LYS A 206 16.36 -24.37 14.69
C LYS A 206 16.78 -22.91 14.52
N SER A 207 16.02 -21.99 15.09
CA SER A 207 16.37 -20.59 15.07
C SER A 207 17.65 -20.33 15.84
N GLU A 208 18.56 -19.58 15.30
CA GLU A 208 19.79 -19.13 15.97
C GLU A 208 19.50 -18.00 16.96
N HIS A 209 18.41 -17.26 16.71
CA HIS A 209 18.03 -16.09 17.52
C HIS A 209 16.54 -16.10 17.87
N GLY A 210 16.26 -16.16 19.16
CA GLY A 210 15.00 -15.76 19.76
C GLY A 210 15.11 -14.30 20.23
N TYR A 211 14.06 -13.52 20.04
CA TYR A 211 13.96 -12.13 20.47
C TYR A 211 12.96 -12.03 21.64
N ALA A 212 12.55 -10.82 22.02
CA ALA A 212 11.70 -10.61 23.18
C ALA A 212 10.39 -11.42 23.12
N ASP A 213 9.75 -11.53 21.94
CA ASP A 213 8.41 -12.09 21.76
C ASP A 213 8.27 -13.02 20.54
N GLU A 214 9.35 -13.15 19.73
CA GLU A 214 9.37 -14.01 18.54
C GLU A 214 10.78 -14.50 18.21
N CYS A 215 10.92 -15.48 17.35
CA CYS A 215 12.20 -15.91 16.81
C CYS A 215 12.31 -15.70 15.29
N ASP A 216 13.51 -15.84 14.74
CA ASP A 216 13.77 -15.70 13.29
C ASP A 216 12.89 -16.57 12.39
N LEU A 217 12.35 -17.68 12.94
CA LEU A 217 11.46 -18.57 12.21
C LEU A 217 9.96 -18.28 12.45
N GLY A 218 9.65 -17.16 13.14
CA GLY A 218 8.28 -16.70 13.36
C GLY A 218 7.52 -17.45 14.45
N HIS A 219 8.18 -18.11 15.39
CA HIS A 219 7.52 -18.62 16.58
C HIS A 219 7.30 -17.48 17.58
N SER A 220 6.06 -17.21 17.93
CA SER A 220 5.71 -16.24 18.97
C SER A 220 5.63 -16.94 20.35
N TYR A 221 6.06 -16.23 21.38
CA TYR A 221 6.08 -16.66 22.78
C TYR A 221 6.01 -15.46 23.72
N ALA A 222 5.71 -15.70 25.00
CA ALA A 222 5.75 -14.63 25.97
C ALA A 222 7.21 -14.25 26.30
N PRO A 223 7.53 -12.99 26.58
CA PRO A 223 8.90 -12.55 26.87
C PRO A 223 9.58 -13.37 27.97
N GLU A 224 8.84 -13.75 28.99
CA GLU A 224 9.34 -14.58 30.11
C GLU A 224 9.78 -15.98 29.70
N ASP A 225 9.30 -16.49 28.57
CA ASP A 225 9.64 -17.83 28.06
C ASP A 225 10.99 -17.88 27.34
N LEU A 226 11.54 -16.71 26.95
CA LEU A 226 12.81 -16.63 26.20
C LEU A 226 13.95 -17.24 27.01
N ILE A 227 14.62 -18.24 26.46
CA ILE A 227 15.68 -18.98 27.16
C ILE A 227 17.01 -18.21 27.10
N ALA A 228 17.59 -17.96 28.29
CA ALA A 228 18.86 -17.27 28.45
C ALA A 228 18.91 -15.90 27.76
N PRO A 229 17.96 -14.97 28.07
CA PRO A 229 17.91 -13.67 27.46
C PRO A 229 19.16 -12.85 27.78
N LYS A 230 19.63 -12.08 26.78
CA LYS A 230 20.72 -11.11 26.91
C LYS A 230 20.32 -9.80 26.23
N SER A 231 20.63 -8.70 26.89
CA SER A 231 20.52 -7.38 26.25
C SER A 231 21.53 -7.28 25.11
N THR A 232 21.10 -6.83 23.96
CA THR A 232 22.00 -6.50 22.82
C THR A 232 22.71 -5.17 23.05
N LEU A 233 22.29 -4.37 24.03
CA LEU A 233 22.87 -3.07 24.36
C LEU A 233 24.13 -3.20 25.21
N THR A 234 24.07 -4.04 26.26
CA THR A 234 25.13 -4.15 27.25
C THR A 234 25.70 -5.57 27.37
N GLY A 235 25.06 -6.59 26.77
CA GLY A 235 25.41 -8.00 26.92
C GLY A 235 24.99 -8.60 28.27
N THR A 236 24.38 -7.82 29.15
CA THR A 236 23.90 -8.29 30.47
C THR A 236 22.64 -9.09 30.38
N VAL A 237 22.33 -9.88 31.43
CA VAL A 237 21.05 -10.55 31.59
C VAL A 237 20.03 -9.49 32.07
N PRO A 238 18.96 -9.22 31.29
CA PRO A 238 17.96 -8.24 31.66
C PRO A 238 17.05 -8.75 32.77
N GLU A 239 16.48 -7.84 33.54
CA GLU A 239 15.42 -8.12 34.51
C GLU A 239 14.05 -8.03 33.86
N MET A 240 13.05 -8.76 34.40
CA MET A 240 11.65 -8.56 34.03
C MET A 240 11.01 -7.54 34.95
N ARG A 241 10.44 -6.47 34.39
CA ARG A 241 9.72 -5.44 35.13
C ARG A 241 8.32 -5.23 34.61
N PRO A 242 7.33 -4.97 35.47
CA PRO A 242 5.98 -4.66 35.01
C PRO A 242 5.97 -3.29 34.32
N VAL A 243 5.27 -3.21 33.20
CA VAL A 243 5.04 -2.00 32.42
C VAL A 243 3.56 -1.88 32.14
N GLU A 244 3.01 -0.71 32.37
CA GLU A 244 1.64 -0.39 32.05
C GLU A 244 1.54 0.24 30.67
N ASN A 245 0.65 -0.28 29.85
CA ASN A 245 0.37 0.22 28.52
C ASN A 245 -1.13 0.26 28.24
N TRP A 246 -1.51 1.06 27.26
CA TRP A 246 -2.87 1.11 26.75
C TRP A 246 -3.05 0.14 25.59
N TYR A 247 -4.13 -0.62 25.64
CA TYR A 247 -4.52 -1.61 24.64
C TYR A 247 -5.93 -1.30 24.14
N PHE A 248 -6.11 -1.31 22.84
CA PHE A 248 -7.43 -1.26 22.20
C PHE A 248 -8.10 -2.63 22.31
N ASP A 249 -9.36 -2.65 22.74
CA ASP A 249 -10.15 -3.89 22.92
C ASP A 249 -10.64 -4.43 21.58
N LEU A 250 -9.70 -4.88 20.76
CA LEU A 250 -10.00 -5.44 19.45
C LEU A 250 -10.98 -6.63 19.48
N PRO A 251 -10.95 -7.55 20.45
CA PRO A 251 -11.93 -8.64 20.56
C PRO A 251 -13.38 -8.18 20.67
N ALA A 252 -13.65 -7.00 21.26
CA ALA A 252 -15.01 -6.44 21.36
C ALA A 252 -15.64 -6.15 20.01
N PHE A 253 -14.83 -6.00 18.95
CA PHE A 253 -15.28 -5.70 17.58
C PHE A 253 -15.45 -6.96 16.71
N SER A 254 -15.40 -8.17 17.29
CA SER A 254 -15.46 -9.40 16.50
C SER A 254 -16.74 -9.56 15.68
N GLU A 255 -17.89 -9.15 16.22
CA GLU A 255 -19.18 -9.21 15.51
C GLU A 255 -19.22 -8.21 14.34
N PHE A 256 -18.81 -6.96 14.58
CA PHE A 256 -18.66 -5.97 13.53
C PHE A 256 -17.73 -6.44 12.40
N LEU A 257 -16.55 -6.97 12.75
CA LEU A 257 -15.59 -7.46 11.76
C LEU A 257 -16.12 -8.67 10.97
N ARG A 258 -16.98 -9.52 11.56
CA ARG A 258 -17.65 -10.60 10.80
C ARG A 258 -18.62 -10.03 9.78
N GLY A 259 -19.42 -9.02 10.15
CA GLY A 259 -20.29 -8.29 9.24
C GLY A 259 -19.50 -7.64 8.11
N TYR A 260 -18.43 -6.94 8.45
CA TYR A 260 -17.52 -6.32 7.48
C TYR A 260 -16.93 -7.32 6.47
N VAL A 261 -16.48 -8.49 6.95
CA VAL A 261 -15.98 -9.55 6.03
C VAL A 261 -17.09 -10.07 5.13
N ALA A 262 -18.31 -10.21 5.63
CA ALA A 262 -19.45 -10.63 4.81
C ALA A 262 -19.72 -9.62 3.68
N ASP A 263 -19.73 -8.32 3.99
CA ASP A 263 -19.90 -7.25 3.00
C ASP A 263 -18.77 -7.26 1.94
N LEU A 264 -17.51 -7.44 2.39
CA LEU A 264 -16.37 -7.56 1.48
C LEU A 264 -16.44 -8.78 0.55
N ARG A 265 -17.09 -9.87 0.98
CA ARG A 265 -17.28 -11.07 0.14
C ARG A 265 -18.40 -10.88 -0.90
N GLU A 266 -19.37 -10.03 -0.62
CA GLU A 266 -20.42 -9.67 -1.57
C GLU A 266 -19.92 -8.67 -2.62
N ASP A 267 -18.91 -7.87 -2.30
CA ASP A 267 -18.26 -6.95 -3.24
C ASP A 267 -17.43 -7.74 -4.28
N LYS A 268 -17.97 -7.85 -5.49
CA LYS A 268 -17.31 -8.57 -6.61
C LYS A 268 -16.01 -7.91 -7.09
N GLU A 269 -15.77 -6.68 -6.69
CA GLU A 269 -14.56 -5.93 -7.04
C GLU A 269 -13.47 -6.03 -5.95
N MET A 270 -13.82 -6.59 -4.79
CA MET A 270 -12.86 -6.80 -3.71
C MET A 270 -11.93 -7.97 -4.01
N ARG A 271 -10.64 -7.75 -3.82
CA ARG A 271 -9.64 -8.82 -3.94
C ARG A 271 -9.87 -9.91 -2.90
N ALA A 272 -9.99 -11.16 -3.35
CA ALA A 272 -10.31 -12.31 -2.49
C ALA A 272 -9.37 -12.49 -1.29
N ILE A 273 -8.10 -12.07 -1.41
CA ILE A 273 -7.11 -12.16 -0.33
C ILE A 273 -7.50 -11.30 0.88
N VAL A 274 -8.21 -10.18 0.68
CA VAL A 274 -8.56 -9.24 1.76
C VAL A 274 -9.52 -9.89 2.76
N PRO A 275 -10.75 -10.30 2.39
CA PRO A 275 -11.66 -10.96 3.34
C PRO A 275 -11.09 -12.29 3.85
N GLN A 276 -10.34 -13.03 3.03
CA GLN A 276 -9.74 -14.30 3.45
C GLN A 276 -8.76 -14.12 4.61
N VAL A 277 -7.86 -13.16 4.55
CA VAL A 277 -6.87 -12.94 5.61
C VAL A 277 -7.51 -12.34 6.86
N ILE A 278 -8.48 -11.44 6.73
CA ILE A 278 -9.21 -10.88 7.88
C ILE A 278 -9.93 -12.02 8.63
N GLU A 279 -10.61 -12.90 7.91
CA GLU A 279 -11.35 -14.04 8.49
C GLU A 279 -10.47 -14.99 9.29
N GLU A 280 -9.20 -15.16 8.92
CA GLU A 280 -8.26 -16.00 9.71
C GLU A 280 -8.09 -15.50 11.16
N PHE A 281 -8.21 -14.17 11.39
CA PHE A 281 -8.15 -13.59 12.73
C PHE A 281 -9.48 -13.67 13.50
N LEU A 282 -10.59 -13.91 12.79
CA LEU A 282 -11.92 -14.07 13.38
C LEU A 282 -12.23 -15.53 13.79
N ALA A 283 -11.28 -16.41 13.53
CA ALA A 283 -11.35 -17.80 14.00
C ALA A 283 -11.38 -17.85 15.55
N PRO A 284 -12.04 -18.84 16.14
CA PRO A 284 -11.94 -19.07 17.57
C PRO A 284 -10.47 -19.33 17.98
N PRO A 285 -10.11 -19.13 19.26
CA PRO A 285 -8.78 -19.44 19.74
C PRO A 285 -8.43 -20.92 19.55
N ILE A 286 -7.49 -21.23 18.66
CA ILE A 286 -7.13 -22.60 18.27
C ILE A 286 -5.66 -22.86 18.54
N MET A 287 -5.35 -24.11 18.95
CA MET A 287 -4.02 -24.69 18.91
C MET A 287 -3.97 -25.87 17.94
N TYR A 288 -2.92 -25.92 17.14
CA TYR A 288 -2.65 -27.01 16.20
C TYR A 288 -1.64 -27.95 16.77
N VAL A 289 -2.02 -29.23 17.01
CA VAL A 289 -1.14 -30.29 17.49
C VAL A 289 -0.96 -31.32 16.39
N LYS A 290 0.27 -31.76 16.12
CA LYS A 290 0.54 -32.77 15.10
C LYS A 290 -0.11 -34.10 15.47
N ASN A 291 -0.66 -34.84 14.49
CA ASN A 291 -1.30 -36.13 14.67
C ASN A 291 -0.37 -37.17 15.36
N GLU A 292 0.94 -37.11 15.11
CA GLU A 292 1.95 -37.96 15.72
C GLU A 292 2.08 -37.77 17.26
N LEU A 293 1.57 -36.64 17.78
CA LEU A 293 1.61 -36.30 19.22
C LEU A 293 0.26 -36.54 19.93
N ARG A 294 -0.67 -37.23 19.27
CA ARG A 294 -2.02 -37.46 19.78
C ARG A 294 -2.03 -38.16 21.15
N GLU A 295 -1.25 -39.20 21.33
CA GLU A 295 -1.17 -39.93 22.61
C GLU A 295 -0.64 -39.05 23.76
N GLN A 296 0.33 -38.17 23.46
CA GLN A 296 0.86 -37.20 24.43
C GLN A 296 -0.20 -36.17 24.81
N PHE A 297 -0.96 -35.67 23.83
CA PHE A 297 -2.07 -34.77 24.07
C PHE A 297 -3.16 -35.42 24.91
N ASP A 298 -3.61 -36.63 24.58
CA ASP A 298 -4.66 -37.35 25.30
C ASP A 298 -4.29 -37.60 26.78
N ALA A 299 -3.00 -37.76 27.09
CA ALA A 299 -2.51 -37.92 28.47
C ALA A 299 -2.67 -36.64 29.32
N ILE A 300 -2.77 -35.48 28.74
CA ILE A 300 -2.91 -34.19 29.45
C ILE A 300 -4.25 -33.49 29.20
N ALA A 301 -5.07 -34.00 28.27
CA ALA A 301 -6.31 -33.34 27.85
C ALA A 301 -7.25 -33.01 29.03
N SER A 302 -7.31 -33.89 30.05
CA SER A 302 -8.14 -33.65 31.24
C SER A 302 -7.66 -32.50 32.14
N LYS A 303 -6.44 -32.00 31.95
CA LYS A 303 -5.88 -30.87 32.69
C LYS A 303 -6.08 -29.54 31.99
N LEU A 304 -6.49 -29.59 30.71
CA LEU A 304 -6.73 -28.39 29.91
C LEU A 304 -8.08 -27.76 30.25
N PRO A 305 -8.26 -26.47 30.09
CA PRO A 305 -9.59 -25.85 30.09
C PRO A 305 -10.54 -26.51 29.10
N ALA A 306 -11.83 -26.23 29.23
CA ALA A 306 -12.85 -26.76 28.34
C ALA A 306 -12.49 -26.47 26.88
N HIS A 307 -12.44 -27.49 26.04
CA HIS A 307 -12.02 -27.40 24.66
C HIS A 307 -12.78 -28.38 23.77
N THR A 308 -12.79 -28.07 22.47
CA THR A 308 -13.36 -28.95 21.44
C THR A 308 -12.23 -29.42 20.51
N LEU A 309 -12.22 -30.74 20.23
CA LEU A 309 -11.27 -31.30 19.27
C LEU A 309 -11.88 -31.36 17.87
N ARG A 310 -11.15 -30.88 16.87
CA ARG A 310 -11.45 -31.10 15.47
C ARG A 310 -10.34 -31.94 14.86
N GLU A 311 -10.71 -33.09 14.32
CA GLU A 311 -9.76 -34.00 13.70
C GLU A 311 -9.16 -33.36 12.42
N ALA A 312 -7.93 -33.77 12.12
CA ALA A 312 -7.23 -33.27 10.97
C ALA A 312 -7.99 -33.59 9.66
N GLU A 313 -8.24 -32.62 8.84
CA GLU A 313 -8.77 -32.81 7.49
C GLU A 313 -7.83 -33.69 6.64
N LYS A 314 -8.38 -34.34 5.63
CA LYS A 314 -7.61 -35.20 4.72
C LYS A 314 -6.42 -34.44 4.10
N GLY A 315 -5.22 -34.91 4.42
CA GLY A 315 -3.96 -34.30 3.96
C GLY A 315 -3.32 -33.31 4.94
N LYS A 316 -4.00 -32.89 5.99
CA LYS A 316 -3.41 -32.09 7.09
C LYS A 316 -2.73 -33.01 8.11
N GLN A 317 -1.62 -32.54 8.68
CA GLN A 317 -0.80 -33.28 9.63
C GLN A 317 -1.09 -32.93 11.10
N SER A 318 -2.03 -32.03 11.37
CA SER A 318 -2.34 -31.54 12.70
C SER A 318 -3.85 -31.53 12.92
N PHE A 319 -4.28 -31.95 14.09
CA PHE A 319 -5.64 -31.73 14.60
C PHE A 319 -5.71 -30.38 15.32
N GLU A 320 -6.92 -29.89 15.53
CA GLU A 320 -7.19 -28.57 16.13
C GLU A 320 -7.78 -28.74 17.52
N VAL A 321 -7.28 -27.95 18.46
CA VAL A 321 -7.81 -27.83 19.82
C VAL A 321 -8.40 -26.41 19.93
N GLU A 322 -9.73 -26.33 19.96
CA GLU A 322 -10.46 -25.04 19.96
C GLU A 322 -10.91 -24.72 21.39
N PHE A 323 -10.71 -23.47 21.80
CA PHE A 323 -11.07 -22.91 23.07
C PHE A 323 -12.14 -21.85 22.96
N ALA A 324 -12.94 -21.64 23.99
CA ALA A 324 -13.97 -20.60 23.99
C ALA A 324 -13.38 -19.20 24.10
N THR A 325 -12.30 -19.04 24.85
CA THR A 325 -11.66 -17.76 25.12
C THR A 325 -10.14 -17.80 24.87
N ILE A 326 -9.54 -16.66 24.71
CA ILE A 326 -8.07 -16.50 24.62
C ILE A 326 -7.43 -16.94 25.97
N ASP A 327 -8.04 -16.59 27.09
CA ASP A 327 -7.52 -16.91 28.41
C ASP A 327 -7.49 -18.46 28.64
N ASP A 328 -8.52 -19.17 28.14
CA ASP A 328 -8.53 -20.65 28.17
C ASP A 328 -7.40 -21.22 27.28
N ARG A 329 -7.21 -20.66 26.08
CA ARG A 329 -6.11 -21.08 25.20
C ARG A 329 -4.74 -20.85 25.83
N ASP A 330 -4.53 -19.70 26.46
CA ASP A 330 -3.25 -19.33 27.07
C ASP A 330 -3.01 -20.14 28.36
N ALA A 331 -4.05 -20.46 29.13
CA ALA A 331 -3.96 -21.41 30.22
C ALA A 331 -3.63 -22.84 29.74
N ALA A 332 -4.23 -23.27 28.62
CA ALA A 332 -3.90 -24.55 27.99
C ALA A 332 -2.46 -24.60 27.50
N ARG A 333 -1.94 -23.46 26.97
CA ARG A 333 -0.56 -23.32 26.54
C ARG A 333 0.41 -23.67 27.65
N SER A 334 0.26 -23.10 28.82
CA SER A 334 1.12 -23.39 29.97
C SER A 334 1.14 -24.89 30.32
N VAL A 335 -0.02 -25.54 30.34
CA VAL A 335 -0.12 -26.99 30.62
C VAL A 335 0.56 -27.84 29.55
N MET A 336 0.42 -27.47 28.28
CA MET A 336 1.07 -28.15 27.14
C MET A 336 2.59 -27.98 27.17
N GLU A 337 3.09 -26.79 27.49
CA GLU A 337 4.51 -26.47 27.62
C GLU A 337 5.15 -27.23 28.77
N GLU A 338 4.52 -27.27 29.95
CA GLU A 338 4.97 -28.08 31.09
C GLU A 338 5.05 -29.58 30.74
N ALA A 339 4.13 -30.08 29.92
CA ALA A 339 4.15 -31.45 29.45
C ALA A 339 5.13 -31.73 28.31
N GLY A 340 5.82 -30.73 27.81
CA GLY A 340 6.73 -30.82 26.65
C GLY A 340 6.02 -31.13 25.32
N LEU A 341 4.70 -30.88 25.23
CA LEU A 341 3.90 -31.11 24.05
C LEU A 341 4.11 -29.95 23.03
N ARG A 342 4.45 -30.29 21.81
CA ARG A 342 4.62 -29.29 20.75
C ARG A 342 3.30 -28.93 20.09
N PHE A 343 3.05 -27.64 19.96
CA PHE A 343 1.87 -27.10 19.29
C PHE A 343 2.23 -25.83 18.49
N ARG A 344 1.29 -25.37 17.69
CA ARG A 344 1.32 -24.06 17.03
C ARG A 344 0.02 -23.35 17.35
N THR A 345 0.10 -22.10 17.75
CA THR A 345 -1.08 -21.27 18.05
C THR A 345 -1.68 -20.74 16.74
N GLY A 346 -2.99 -20.81 16.61
CA GLY A 346 -3.74 -20.20 15.53
C GLY A 346 -3.88 -18.68 15.72
N LYS A 347 -4.22 -17.98 14.64
CA LYS A 347 -4.56 -16.56 14.70
C LYS A 347 -5.88 -16.38 15.46
N ALA A 348 -5.99 -15.29 16.21
CA ALA A 348 -7.20 -14.88 16.91
C ALA A 348 -7.15 -13.38 17.17
N LEU A 349 -8.30 -12.76 17.44
CA LEU A 349 -8.34 -11.37 17.89
C LEU A 349 -7.80 -11.29 19.32
N VAL A 350 -6.77 -10.47 19.48
CA VAL A 350 -6.18 -10.16 20.79
C VAL A 350 -6.23 -8.66 21.00
N PRO A 351 -6.23 -8.18 22.26
CA PRO A 351 -6.12 -6.74 22.52
C PRO A 351 -4.92 -6.13 21.79
N PHE A 352 -5.18 -5.04 21.05
CA PHE A 352 -4.18 -4.43 20.19
C PHE A 352 -3.42 -3.35 20.96
N ARG A 353 -2.12 -3.52 21.09
CA ARG A 353 -1.26 -2.61 21.84
C ARG A 353 -1.18 -1.24 21.14
N ILE A 354 -1.49 -0.16 21.88
CA ILE A 354 -1.45 1.22 21.36
C ILE A 354 -0.17 1.93 21.82
N THR A 355 0.25 1.72 23.09
CA THR A 355 1.42 2.42 23.62
C THR A 355 2.58 1.48 23.96
N GLY A 356 3.74 2.05 24.07
CA GLY A 356 4.97 1.39 24.46
C GLY A 356 5.89 2.37 25.19
N ASN A 357 7.11 1.91 25.44
CA ASN A 357 8.15 2.71 26.11
C ASN A 357 9.44 2.64 25.31
N ILE A 358 9.38 3.01 24.05
CA ILE A 358 10.55 3.15 23.19
C ILE A 358 11.11 4.58 23.28
N GLU A 359 12.43 4.70 23.24
CA GLU A 359 13.11 5.99 23.36
C GLU A 359 12.81 6.95 22.19
N TRP A 360 12.64 6.40 20.99
CA TRP A 360 12.35 7.13 19.76
C TRP A 360 10.98 6.72 19.23
N GLY A 361 9.98 7.58 19.44
CA GLY A 361 8.58 7.34 19.08
C GLY A 361 7.74 8.59 19.22
N VAL A 362 6.53 8.56 18.67
CA VAL A 362 5.51 9.58 18.88
C VAL A 362 5.15 9.59 20.38
N ALA A 363 5.20 10.75 21.04
CA ALA A 363 4.80 10.84 22.44
C ALA A 363 3.31 10.53 22.61
N ALA A 364 2.97 9.60 23.50
CA ALA A 364 1.58 9.31 23.82
C ALA A 364 1.01 10.37 24.79
N PRO A 365 -0.30 10.67 24.72
CA PRO A 365 -0.92 11.55 25.69
C PRO A 365 -0.85 10.97 27.10
N VAL A 366 -0.78 11.84 28.09
CA VAL A 366 -0.98 11.44 29.50
C VAL A 366 -2.46 11.14 29.68
N ILE A 367 -2.77 9.89 30.03
CA ILE A 367 -4.12 9.42 30.32
C ILE A 367 -4.12 8.86 31.73
N GLU A 368 -5.06 9.31 32.55
CA GLU A 368 -5.09 9.07 34.00
C GLU A 368 -3.75 9.51 34.65
N ASP A 369 -3.02 8.55 35.26
CA ASP A 369 -1.72 8.76 35.91
C ASP A 369 -0.56 8.12 35.12
N VAL A 370 -0.80 7.65 33.90
CA VAL A 370 0.19 6.97 33.07
C VAL A 370 0.84 8.00 32.14
N GLU A 371 2.11 8.26 32.36
CA GLU A 371 2.92 9.24 31.63
C GLU A 371 4.22 8.61 31.09
N GLY A 372 4.89 9.33 30.19
CA GLY A 372 6.20 8.91 29.63
C GLY A 372 6.12 7.76 28.62
N LEU A 373 4.93 7.40 28.16
CA LEU A 373 4.77 6.42 27.10
C LEU A 373 4.93 7.04 25.71
N THR A 374 5.29 6.18 24.77
CA THR A 374 5.25 6.48 23.33
C THR A 374 4.18 5.65 22.65
N VAL A 375 3.71 6.11 21.52
CA VAL A 375 2.82 5.31 20.65
C VAL A 375 3.63 4.17 20.06
N TRP A 376 3.05 2.97 20.02
CA TRP A 376 3.67 1.84 19.35
C TRP A 376 3.73 2.09 17.83
N CYS A 377 4.79 1.70 17.16
CA CYS A 377 5.00 2.05 15.75
C CYS A 377 3.91 1.54 14.80
N TRP A 378 3.32 0.39 15.06
CA TRP A 378 2.27 -0.16 14.21
C TRP A 378 0.94 0.61 14.25
N PRO A 379 0.38 0.94 15.44
CA PRO A 379 -0.83 1.77 15.50
C PRO A 379 -0.66 3.12 14.80
N GLU A 380 0.42 3.86 15.09
CA GLU A 380 0.58 5.23 14.59
C GLU A 380 0.62 5.29 13.06
N SER A 381 1.21 4.29 12.43
CA SER A 381 1.26 4.21 10.97
C SER A 381 -0.12 4.05 10.32
N LEU A 382 -1.14 3.60 11.07
CA LEU A 382 -2.50 3.40 10.54
C LEU A 382 -3.25 4.72 10.32
N TRP A 383 -2.96 5.77 11.07
CA TRP A 383 -3.53 7.10 10.86
C TRP A 383 -2.54 8.12 10.30
N ALA A 384 -1.27 7.77 10.12
CA ALA A 384 -0.28 8.64 9.49
C ALA A 384 -0.70 9.16 8.10
N PRO A 385 -1.37 8.38 7.22
CA PRO A 385 -1.87 8.91 5.96
C PRO A 385 -2.87 10.06 6.09
N ILE A 386 -3.65 10.10 7.18
CA ILE A 386 -4.53 11.24 7.49
C ILE A 386 -3.69 12.47 7.82
N SER A 387 -2.65 12.30 8.66
CA SER A 387 -1.71 13.36 9.00
C SER A 387 -0.99 13.91 7.78
N PHE A 388 -0.59 13.04 6.85
CA PHE A 388 0.02 13.45 5.58
C PHE A 388 -0.98 14.16 4.66
N THR A 389 -2.26 13.75 4.66
CA THR A 389 -3.30 14.48 3.93
C THR A 389 -3.48 15.89 4.51
N MET A 390 -3.45 16.03 5.83
CA MET A 390 -3.50 17.35 6.49
C MET A 390 -2.29 18.21 6.11
N ALA A 391 -1.08 17.65 6.19
CA ALA A 391 0.15 18.36 5.84
C ALA A 391 0.15 18.77 4.35
N ALA A 392 -0.28 17.90 3.44
CA ALA A 392 -0.41 18.23 2.01
C ALA A 392 -1.43 19.35 1.77
N ASN A 393 -2.54 19.34 2.49
CA ASN A 393 -3.53 20.41 2.40
C ASN A 393 -3.01 21.74 2.96
N ASP A 394 -2.23 21.70 4.06
CA ASP A 394 -1.56 22.88 4.62
C ASP A 394 -0.58 23.52 3.61
N GLU A 395 0.21 22.69 2.90
CA GLU A 395 1.12 23.16 1.84
C GLU A 395 0.38 23.83 0.67
N LEU A 396 -0.84 23.38 0.39
CA LEU A 396 -1.72 23.96 -0.63
C LEU A 396 -2.49 25.19 -0.13
N GLY A 397 -2.34 25.58 1.15
CA GLY A 397 -3.05 26.68 1.77
C GLY A 397 -4.55 26.43 1.98
N LEU A 398 -4.98 25.16 2.00
CA LEU A 398 -6.37 24.79 2.23
C LEU A 398 -6.75 24.94 3.72
N PRO A 399 -8.05 25.11 4.06
CA PRO A 399 -8.49 25.15 5.44
C PRO A 399 -8.08 23.91 6.23
N ARG A 400 -7.68 24.09 7.51
CA ARG A 400 -7.23 22.98 8.38
C ARG A 400 -8.21 21.82 8.53
N GLY A 401 -9.51 22.07 8.41
CA GLY A 401 -10.57 21.06 8.46
C GLY A 401 -10.78 20.27 7.16
N SER A 402 -10.21 20.72 6.04
CA SER A 402 -10.46 20.19 4.70
C SER A 402 -10.09 18.72 4.50
N TRP A 403 -9.23 18.13 5.36
CA TRP A 403 -8.92 16.71 5.32
C TRP A 403 -10.17 15.82 5.45
N ARG A 404 -11.25 16.32 6.11
CA ARG A 404 -12.52 15.61 6.26
C ARG A 404 -13.23 15.40 4.94
N ASP A 405 -13.07 16.32 3.99
CA ASP A 405 -13.60 16.17 2.63
C ASP A 405 -13.06 14.94 1.91
N TRP A 406 -11.93 14.43 2.36
CA TRP A 406 -11.19 13.30 1.76
C TRP A 406 -11.39 12.00 2.55
N TRP A 407 -11.54 12.07 3.88
CA TRP A 407 -11.57 10.89 4.75
C TRP A 407 -12.94 10.63 5.37
N CYS A 408 -13.80 11.64 5.42
CA CYS A 408 -15.11 11.56 6.10
C CYS A 408 -16.29 11.74 5.14
N SER A 409 -16.09 12.33 3.97
CA SER A 409 -17.18 12.62 3.03
C SER A 409 -17.72 11.37 2.34
N PRO A 410 -19.05 11.25 2.14
CA PRO A 410 -19.65 10.12 1.43
C PRO A 410 -19.32 10.07 -0.06
N ASP A 411 -18.90 11.18 -0.67
CA ASP A 411 -18.49 11.28 -2.07
C ASP A 411 -16.97 11.13 -2.28
N ALA A 412 -16.23 10.79 -1.20
CA ALA A 412 -14.81 10.52 -1.24
C ALA A 412 -14.51 9.04 -1.00
N GLN A 413 -13.41 8.54 -1.59
CA GLN A 413 -12.92 7.18 -1.36
C GLN A 413 -11.42 7.18 -1.09
N VAL A 414 -11.03 6.44 -0.06
CA VAL A 414 -9.62 6.16 0.25
C VAL A 414 -9.26 4.78 -0.26
N TYR A 415 -8.20 4.71 -1.06
CA TYR A 415 -7.62 3.48 -1.60
C TYR A 415 -6.26 3.26 -0.97
N GLN A 416 -6.08 2.17 -0.21
CA GLN A 416 -4.84 1.88 0.50
C GLN A 416 -4.09 0.72 -0.18
N PHE A 417 -2.98 1.06 -0.86
CA PHE A 417 -2.07 0.07 -1.47
C PHE A 417 -1.10 -0.45 -0.42
N ILE A 418 -1.22 -1.74 -0.12
CA ILE A 418 -0.44 -2.42 0.92
C ILE A 418 0.04 -3.80 0.46
N GLY A 419 1.06 -4.34 1.12
CA GLY A 419 1.38 -5.76 1.03
C GLY A 419 0.37 -6.60 1.82
N GLN A 420 0.08 -7.82 1.37
CA GLN A 420 -0.86 -8.73 2.05
C GLN A 420 -0.51 -9.03 3.51
N ASP A 421 0.75 -8.90 3.89
CA ASP A 421 1.24 -9.06 5.26
C ASP A 421 0.80 -7.94 6.21
N ASN A 422 0.31 -6.82 5.68
CA ASN A 422 -0.22 -5.70 6.46
C ASN A 422 -1.74 -5.77 6.69
N LEU A 423 -2.43 -6.79 6.14
CA LEU A 423 -3.89 -6.89 6.23
C LEU A 423 -4.43 -6.99 7.67
N TYR A 424 -3.64 -7.54 8.62
CA TYR A 424 -4.02 -7.51 10.03
C TYR A 424 -4.16 -6.07 10.54
N PHE A 425 -3.20 -5.23 10.22
CA PHE A 425 -3.17 -3.85 10.71
C PHE A 425 -4.26 -3.00 10.04
N TYR A 426 -4.36 -3.03 8.72
CA TYR A 426 -5.29 -2.19 7.97
C TYR A 426 -6.71 -2.78 7.88
N GLY A 427 -6.85 -4.10 7.74
CA GLY A 427 -8.14 -4.76 7.58
C GLY A 427 -8.82 -5.17 8.88
N VAL A 428 -8.07 -5.29 9.98
CA VAL A 428 -8.63 -5.68 11.28
C VAL A 428 -8.52 -4.52 12.27
N ALA A 429 -7.30 -4.08 12.62
CA ALA A 429 -7.10 -3.09 13.67
C ALA A 429 -7.61 -1.69 13.26
N GLN A 430 -7.24 -1.19 12.08
CA GLN A 430 -7.69 0.12 11.59
C GLN A 430 -9.21 0.13 11.42
N THR A 431 -9.77 -0.89 10.76
CA THR A 431 -11.21 -1.03 10.53
C THR A 431 -12.00 -0.98 11.86
N ALA A 432 -11.53 -1.69 12.89
CA ALA A 432 -12.16 -1.67 14.21
C ALA A 432 -12.00 -0.32 14.93
N MET A 433 -10.85 0.35 14.80
CA MET A 433 -10.64 1.69 15.38
C MET A 433 -11.51 2.75 14.70
N TRP A 434 -11.71 2.68 13.39
CA TRP A 434 -12.65 3.57 12.67
C TRP A 434 -14.09 3.33 13.16
N GLU A 435 -14.50 2.08 13.33
CA GLU A 435 -15.82 1.75 13.88
C GLU A 435 -15.98 2.23 15.33
N ALA A 436 -14.95 2.18 16.15
CA ALA A 436 -14.97 2.70 17.52
C ALA A 436 -15.24 4.21 17.58
N LEU A 437 -14.91 4.94 16.51
CA LEU A 437 -15.11 6.38 16.36
C LEU A 437 -16.23 6.73 15.37
N ARG A 438 -17.14 5.81 15.07
CA ARG A 438 -18.22 6.00 14.07
C ARG A 438 -19.17 7.17 14.35
N ASP A 439 -19.21 7.65 15.57
CA ASP A 439 -20.06 8.77 16.02
C ASP A 439 -19.24 9.94 16.58
N ARG A 440 -17.90 9.91 16.38
CA ARG A 440 -16.96 10.88 16.91
C ARG A 440 -15.96 11.35 15.86
N ASP A 441 -15.63 12.62 15.91
CA ASP A 441 -14.51 13.17 15.15
C ASP A 441 -13.18 12.74 15.78
N MET A 442 -12.29 12.16 15.01
CA MET A 442 -11.03 11.61 15.50
C MET A 442 -10.05 12.67 16.05
N VAL A 443 -10.21 13.93 15.68
CA VAL A 443 -9.34 15.03 16.08
C VAL A 443 -9.92 15.80 17.26
N THR A 444 -11.21 16.07 17.29
CA THR A 444 -11.86 16.84 18.36
C THR A 444 -12.42 15.96 19.46
N GLY A 445 -12.71 14.68 19.19
CA GLY A 445 -13.41 13.77 20.10
C GLY A 445 -14.92 14.07 20.25
N GLU A 446 -15.39 15.15 19.60
CA GLU A 446 -16.79 15.56 19.67
C GLU A 446 -17.70 14.67 18.80
N PRO A 447 -18.98 14.59 19.11
CA PRO A 447 -19.95 13.89 18.25
C PRO A 447 -19.96 14.48 16.84
N THR A 448 -20.06 13.60 15.81
CA THR A 448 -20.09 14.02 14.41
C THR A 448 -21.02 13.15 13.58
N ASP A 449 -21.63 13.75 12.54
CA ASP A 449 -22.40 13.05 11.52
C ASP A 449 -21.51 12.62 10.33
N ALA A 450 -20.24 13.05 10.30
CA ALA A 450 -19.27 12.75 9.28
C ALA A 450 -18.02 12.06 9.87
N PRO A 451 -18.15 10.79 10.31
CA PRO A 451 -17.04 10.03 10.85
C PRO A 451 -16.04 9.60 9.77
N LEU A 452 -14.91 9.08 10.21
CA LEU A 452 -13.99 8.37 9.31
C LEU A 452 -14.72 7.24 8.56
N ARG A 453 -14.49 7.19 7.25
CA ARG A 453 -15.06 6.15 6.41
C ARG A 453 -14.10 4.98 6.27
N GLN A 454 -14.66 3.78 6.18
CA GLN A 454 -13.87 2.58 5.89
C GLN A 454 -13.18 2.72 4.53
N THR A 455 -11.95 2.26 4.46
CA THR A 455 -11.10 2.40 3.29
C THR A 455 -11.19 1.17 2.38
N ARG A 456 -10.93 1.36 1.08
CA ARG A 456 -10.77 0.24 0.14
C ARG A 456 -9.34 -0.24 0.15
N LEU A 457 -9.14 -1.48 0.63
CA LEU A 457 -7.82 -2.10 0.72
C LEU A 457 -7.41 -2.73 -0.60
N ILE A 458 -6.27 -2.30 -1.14
CA ILE A 458 -5.67 -2.83 -2.35
C ILE A 458 -4.42 -3.63 -1.94
N ALA A 459 -4.66 -4.84 -1.45
CA ALA A 459 -3.58 -5.71 -0.99
C ALA A 459 -2.93 -6.46 -2.16
N ASN A 460 -1.62 -6.30 -2.32
CA ASN A 460 -0.82 -7.01 -3.31
C ASN A 460 -0.13 -8.22 -2.67
N HIS A 461 -0.05 -9.30 -3.42
CA HIS A 461 0.77 -10.45 -3.08
C HIS A 461 2.26 -10.13 -3.14
N HIS A 462 3.09 -11.00 -2.57
CA HIS A 462 4.54 -10.77 -2.53
C HIS A 462 5.19 -10.93 -3.89
N ILE A 463 6.12 -10.04 -4.19
CA ILE A 463 7.12 -10.28 -5.23
C ILE A 463 8.29 -11.06 -4.64
N LEU A 464 8.72 -12.11 -5.33
CA LEU A 464 9.73 -13.04 -4.85
C LEU A 464 11.05 -12.83 -5.61
N PHE A 465 12.16 -12.93 -4.91
CA PHE A 465 13.50 -12.99 -5.52
C PHE A 465 14.11 -14.35 -5.24
N GLY A 466 14.46 -15.09 -6.29
CA GLY A 466 15.01 -16.45 -6.15
C GLY A 466 14.07 -17.41 -5.39
N ASN A 467 12.76 -17.36 -5.59
CA ASN A 467 11.73 -18.17 -4.93
C ASN A 467 11.49 -17.85 -3.43
N LYS A 468 12.10 -16.78 -2.89
CA LYS A 468 11.88 -16.30 -1.51
C LYS A 468 11.30 -14.90 -1.54
N LYS A 469 10.53 -14.54 -0.51
CA LYS A 469 10.08 -13.16 -0.31
C LYS A 469 11.29 -12.22 -0.38
N ALA A 470 11.20 -11.17 -1.18
CA ALA A 470 12.21 -10.12 -1.20
C ALA A 470 12.28 -9.47 0.19
N SER A 471 13.37 -9.72 0.90
CA SER A 471 13.61 -9.18 2.23
C SER A 471 15.04 -8.71 2.34
N SER A 472 15.22 -7.49 2.81
CA SER A 472 16.54 -6.91 3.05
C SER A 472 17.32 -7.57 4.20
N SER A 473 16.68 -8.42 5.01
CA SER A 473 17.30 -9.22 6.07
C SER A 473 17.58 -10.67 5.66
N GLY A 474 17.24 -11.09 4.44
CA GLY A 474 17.48 -12.44 3.94
C GLY A 474 18.95 -12.71 3.60
N ALA A 475 19.34 -14.00 3.55
CA ALA A 475 20.71 -14.43 3.16
C ALA A 475 21.04 -14.04 1.71
N VAL A 476 20.07 -14.01 0.81
CA VAL A 476 20.20 -13.50 -0.56
C VAL A 476 19.55 -12.12 -0.58
N LYS A 477 20.35 -11.09 -0.72
CA LYS A 477 19.86 -9.71 -0.81
C LYS A 477 19.25 -9.49 -2.20
N PRO A 478 18.01 -9.00 -2.28
CA PRO A 478 17.47 -8.54 -3.54
C PRO A 478 18.21 -7.28 -4.01
N PRO A 479 18.26 -6.99 -5.32
CA PRO A 479 18.77 -5.72 -5.80
C PRO A 479 18.01 -4.56 -5.16
N SER A 480 18.69 -3.46 -4.87
CA SER A 480 18.04 -2.21 -4.52
C SER A 480 17.21 -1.71 -5.70
N ALA A 481 16.27 -0.81 -5.43
CA ALA A 481 15.51 -0.20 -6.51
C ALA A 481 16.41 0.59 -7.47
N ASP A 482 17.42 1.28 -6.93
CA ASP A 482 18.36 2.09 -7.73
C ASP A 482 19.25 1.24 -8.62
N GLU A 483 19.74 0.07 -8.15
CA GLU A 483 20.55 -0.86 -8.96
C GLU A 483 19.80 -1.35 -10.21
N LEU A 484 18.48 -1.40 -10.20
CA LEU A 484 17.69 -1.77 -11.39
C LEU A 484 17.78 -0.69 -12.47
N LEU A 485 17.88 0.59 -12.09
CA LEU A 485 17.97 1.73 -13.01
C LEU A 485 19.31 1.77 -13.76
N ASP A 486 20.34 1.07 -13.29
CA ASP A 486 21.58 0.89 -14.03
C ASP A 486 21.43 0.00 -15.28
N HIS A 487 20.36 -0.81 -15.33
CA HIS A 487 20.13 -1.80 -16.39
C HIS A 487 18.87 -1.54 -17.23
N TYR A 488 17.88 -0.83 -16.69
CA TYR A 488 16.57 -0.65 -17.31
C TYR A 488 16.10 0.80 -17.22
N THR A 489 15.29 1.22 -18.17
CA THR A 489 14.57 2.48 -18.06
C THR A 489 13.42 2.35 -17.04
N VAL A 490 13.05 3.47 -16.43
CA VAL A 490 11.90 3.53 -15.50
C VAL A 490 10.64 2.97 -16.14
N GLU A 491 10.37 3.33 -17.38
CA GLU A 491 9.15 2.91 -18.10
C GLU A 491 9.13 1.40 -18.37
N GLN A 492 10.28 0.78 -18.68
CA GLN A 492 10.38 -0.67 -18.80
C GLN A 492 10.07 -1.38 -17.49
N LEU A 493 10.60 -0.86 -16.37
CA LEU A 493 10.33 -1.41 -15.04
C LEU A 493 8.87 -1.21 -14.63
N ARG A 494 8.29 -0.02 -14.87
CA ARG A 494 6.88 0.25 -14.59
C ARG A 494 5.96 -0.71 -15.35
N ALA A 495 6.16 -0.84 -16.66
CA ALA A 495 5.37 -1.75 -17.50
C ALA A 495 5.48 -3.20 -17.02
N HIS A 496 6.71 -3.66 -16.71
CA HIS A 496 6.94 -5.02 -16.23
C HIS A 496 6.26 -5.26 -14.87
N PHE A 497 6.43 -4.36 -13.90
CA PHE A 497 5.88 -4.54 -12.56
C PHE A 497 4.35 -4.52 -12.53
N LEU A 498 3.71 -3.69 -13.37
CA LEU A 498 2.26 -3.70 -13.51
C LEU A 498 1.73 -4.97 -14.17
N ALA A 499 2.49 -5.58 -15.09
CA ALA A 499 2.12 -6.82 -15.77
C ALA A 499 2.28 -8.09 -14.91
N LEU A 500 2.88 -8.01 -13.70
CA LEU A 500 3.15 -9.18 -12.86
C LEU A 500 1.90 -9.89 -12.32
N GLY A 501 0.78 -9.20 -12.17
CA GLY A 501 -0.45 -9.78 -11.60
C GLY A 501 -0.35 -10.04 -10.10
N LEU A 502 0.24 -9.11 -9.34
CA LEU A 502 0.37 -9.19 -7.88
C LEU A 502 -0.97 -9.09 -7.14
N ASP A 503 -2.04 -8.74 -7.83
CA ASP A 503 -3.41 -8.78 -7.33
C ASP A 503 -3.95 -10.21 -7.17
N GLN A 504 -3.37 -11.19 -7.89
CA GLN A 504 -3.85 -12.57 -7.92
C GLN A 504 -2.96 -13.56 -7.16
N LYS A 505 -1.63 -13.38 -7.23
CA LYS A 505 -0.67 -14.33 -6.63
C LYS A 505 0.70 -13.72 -6.42
N SER A 506 1.50 -14.39 -5.58
CA SER A 506 2.93 -14.09 -5.47
C SER A 506 3.68 -14.50 -6.74
N VAL A 507 4.55 -13.62 -7.25
CA VAL A 507 5.26 -13.80 -8.52
C VAL A 507 6.76 -13.64 -8.33
N GLY A 508 7.54 -14.49 -9.02
CA GLY A 508 9.00 -14.39 -9.02
C GLY A 508 9.49 -13.28 -9.95
N PHE A 509 10.40 -12.46 -9.46
CA PHE A 509 11.14 -11.47 -10.23
C PHE A 509 12.57 -11.98 -10.44
N LYS A 510 12.96 -12.18 -11.70
CA LYS A 510 14.27 -12.73 -12.10
C LYS A 510 14.85 -11.92 -13.26
N PRO A 511 15.26 -10.67 -13.03
CA PRO A 511 15.85 -9.85 -14.07
C PRO A 511 17.22 -10.43 -14.48
N LYS A 512 17.49 -10.46 -15.77
CA LYS A 512 18.66 -11.16 -16.34
C LYS A 512 20.00 -10.70 -15.77
N PRO A 513 20.27 -9.40 -15.54
CA PRO A 513 21.54 -8.93 -14.95
C PRO A 513 21.82 -9.46 -13.55
N PHE A 514 20.80 -9.92 -12.83
CA PHE A 514 20.88 -10.38 -11.44
C PHE A 514 20.71 -11.91 -11.29
N LEU A 515 20.85 -12.67 -12.37
CA LEU A 515 20.90 -14.13 -12.32
C LEU A 515 22.14 -14.62 -11.56
N ALA A 516 22.07 -15.85 -11.05
CA ALA A 516 23.06 -16.36 -10.11
C ALA A 516 24.45 -16.58 -10.74
N THR A 517 24.50 -16.93 -12.03
CA THR A 517 25.77 -17.25 -12.73
C THR A 517 25.99 -16.37 -13.95
N GLU A 518 27.25 -16.10 -14.28
CA GLU A 518 27.61 -15.34 -15.49
C GLU A 518 27.24 -16.12 -16.77
N GLU A 519 27.19 -17.44 -16.70
CA GLU A 519 26.75 -18.28 -17.82
C GLU A 519 25.28 -18.05 -18.15
N GLU A 520 24.41 -18.01 -17.12
CA GLU A 520 22.99 -17.68 -17.29
C GLU A 520 22.78 -16.26 -17.81
N LYS A 521 23.55 -15.29 -17.31
CA LYS A 521 23.49 -13.89 -17.77
C LYS A 521 23.88 -13.76 -19.24
N ALA A 522 24.88 -14.52 -19.69
CA ALA A 522 25.39 -14.50 -21.05
C ALA A 522 24.57 -15.34 -22.03
N ASP A 523 23.74 -16.28 -21.56
CA ASP A 523 22.99 -17.19 -22.43
C ASP A 523 21.90 -16.43 -23.21
N PRO A 524 21.97 -16.36 -24.57
CA PRO A 524 21.00 -15.66 -25.38
C PRO A 524 19.60 -16.31 -25.37
N ARG A 525 19.50 -17.58 -24.93
CA ARG A 525 18.22 -18.30 -24.82
C ARG A 525 17.44 -17.91 -23.56
N VAL A 526 18.12 -17.35 -22.55
CA VAL A 526 17.49 -16.81 -21.36
C VAL A 526 16.96 -15.41 -21.68
N ALA A 527 15.65 -15.32 -21.86
CA ALA A 527 14.97 -14.04 -22.09
C ALA A 527 14.99 -13.18 -20.82
N ASP A 528 15.21 -11.87 -21.00
CA ASP A 528 15.03 -10.92 -19.93
C ASP A 528 13.53 -10.56 -19.81
N PRO A 529 12.87 -10.85 -18.67
CA PRO A 529 11.44 -10.61 -18.52
C PRO A 529 11.09 -9.11 -18.59
N VAL A 530 11.95 -8.22 -18.09
CA VAL A 530 11.72 -6.77 -18.13
C VAL A 530 11.75 -6.24 -19.56
N LEU A 531 12.73 -6.67 -20.36
CA LEU A 531 12.83 -6.26 -21.77
C LEU A 531 11.71 -6.87 -22.61
N LYS A 532 11.22 -8.04 -22.26
CA LYS A 532 10.09 -8.66 -22.95
C LYS A 532 8.82 -7.82 -22.79
N GLU A 533 8.49 -7.41 -21.57
CA GLU A 533 7.35 -6.53 -21.33
C GLU A 533 7.59 -5.12 -21.90
N GLY A 534 8.80 -4.60 -21.80
CA GLY A 534 9.20 -3.33 -22.41
C GLY A 534 9.06 -3.30 -23.94
N ALA A 535 8.96 -4.46 -24.62
CA ALA A 535 8.74 -4.53 -26.06
C ALA A 535 7.37 -3.94 -26.49
N LEU A 536 6.37 -3.94 -25.62
CA LEU A 536 5.11 -3.22 -25.85
C LEU A 536 5.37 -1.73 -26.13
N LEU A 537 6.27 -1.13 -25.37
CA LEU A 537 6.62 0.29 -25.51
C LEU A 537 7.47 0.55 -26.76
N THR A 538 8.55 -0.21 -26.92
CA THR A 538 9.57 0.05 -27.94
C THR A 538 9.17 -0.43 -29.32
N ASN A 539 8.52 -1.58 -29.43
CA ASN A 539 8.22 -2.22 -30.73
C ASN A 539 6.76 -2.08 -31.16
N VAL A 540 5.85 -1.73 -30.27
CA VAL A 540 4.41 -1.67 -30.54
C VAL A 540 3.88 -0.25 -30.46
N PHE A 541 3.96 0.39 -29.27
CA PHE A 541 3.44 1.73 -29.06
C PHE A 541 4.26 2.80 -29.85
N ASN A 542 5.58 2.79 -29.71
CA ASN A 542 6.44 3.70 -30.47
C ASN A 542 6.30 3.53 -32.00
N ARG A 543 5.96 2.33 -32.47
CA ARG A 543 5.71 2.11 -33.88
C ARG A 543 4.50 2.89 -34.36
N LEU A 544 3.38 2.86 -33.61
CA LEU A 544 2.17 3.62 -33.95
C LEU A 544 2.49 5.12 -34.03
N ALA A 545 3.11 5.68 -32.97
CA ALA A 545 3.48 7.09 -32.92
C ALA A 545 4.38 7.50 -34.10
N ARG A 546 5.46 6.75 -34.33
CA ARG A 546 6.39 7.05 -35.44
C ARG A 546 5.72 6.98 -36.80
N SER A 547 4.80 6.04 -37.01
CA SER A 547 4.08 5.90 -38.28
C SER A 547 3.23 7.13 -38.56
N CYS A 548 2.47 7.61 -37.57
CA CYS A 548 1.66 8.81 -37.67
C CYS A 548 2.52 10.07 -38.01
N PHE A 549 3.55 10.32 -37.20
CA PHE A 549 4.39 11.49 -37.35
C PHE A 549 5.18 11.49 -38.68
N TYR A 550 5.70 10.32 -39.08
CA TYR A 550 6.45 10.21 -40.33
C TYR A 550 5.56 10.44 -41.55
N GLU A 551 4.35 9.88 -41.55
CA GLU A 551 3.39 10.05 -42.65
C GLU A 551 2.90 11.52 -42.76
N ALA A 552 2.64 12.16 -41.60
CA ALA A 552 2.28 13.58 -41.57
C ALA A 552 3.39 14.46 -42.15
N GLN A 553 4.64 14.25 -41.77
CA GLN A 553 5.77 14.98 -42.32
C GLN A 553 5.95 14.76 -43.81
N LYS A 554 5.76 13.54 -44.28
CA LYS A 554 6.00 13.18 -45.67
C LYS A 554 4.92 13.71 -46.62
N ASN A 555 3.64 13.66 -46.24
CA ASN A 555 2.51 13.87 -47.14
C ASN A 555 1.56 15.02 -46.72
N PHE A 556 1.73 15.60 -45.51
CA PHE A 556 0.83 16.61 -44.94
C PHE A 556 1.61 17.79 -44.32
N GLU A 557 2.82 18.10 -44.83
CA GLU A 557 3.65 19.24 -44.39
C GLU A 557 3.94 19.26 -42.87
N GLY A 558 3.87 18.10 -42.21
CA GLY A 558 4.06 17.96 -40.77
C GLY A 558 2.81 18.24 -39.92
N TYR A 559 1.67 18.47 -40.56
CA TYR A 559 0.41 18.71 -39.86
C TYR A 559 -0.45 17.47 -39.81
N MET A 560 -1.21 17.34 -38.73
CA MET A 560 -2.29 16.33 -38.61
C MET A 560 -3.44 16.79 -39.52
N PRO A 561 -3.93 15.95 -40.46
CA PRO A 561 -5.07 16.30 -41.29
C PRO A 561 -6.36 16.37 -40.41
N LEU A 562 -7.20 17.36 -40.74
CA LEU A 562 -8.52 17.50 -40.11
C LEU A 562 -9.51 16.52 -40.72
N GLY A 563 -10.38 15.95 -39.91
CA GLY A 563 -11.43 15.02 -40.30
C GLY A 563 -12.00 14.26 -39.13
N ASP A 564 -13.13 13.61 -39.36
CA ASP A 564 -13.75 12.73 -38.38
C ASP A 564 -13.15 11.33 -38.47
N ALA A 565 -12.95 10.68 -37.33
CA ALA A 565 -12.52 9.29 -37.31
C ALA A 565 -13.63 8.37 -37.86
N SER A 566 -13.24 7.28 -38.51
CA SER A 566 -14.16 6.29 -39.04
C SER A 566 -15.03 5.67 -37.93
N GLU A 567 -16.32 5.42 -38.21
CA GLU A 567 -17.29 4.90 -37.22
C GLU A 567 -16.82 3.61 -36.53
N ASP A 568 -16.20 2.69 -37.26
CA ASP A 568 -15.67 1.43 -36.71
C ASP A 568 -14.47 1.68 -35.77
N VAL A 569 -13.69 2.72 -36.02
CA VAL A 569 -12.57 3.15 -35.15
C VAL A 569 -13.12 3.74 -33.85
N VAL A 570 -14.11 4.63 -33.95
CA VAL A 570 -14.79 5.23 -32.79
C VAL A 570 -15.44 4.14 -31.93
N ALA A 571 -16.17 3.21 -32.54
CA ALA A 571 -16.80 2.09 -31.82
C ALA A 571 -15.76 1.22 -31.08
N LYS A 572 -14.61 0.93 -31.71
CA LYS A 572 -13.53 0.18 -31.08
C LYS A 572 -12.91 0.92 -29.91
N VAL A 573 -12.72 2.21 -30.04
CA VAL A 573 -12.20 3.07 -28.96
C VAL A 573 -13.16 3.05 -27.76
N HIS A 574 -14.45 3.24 -27.98
CA HIS A 574 -15.45 3.20 -26.90
C HIS A 574 -15.46 1.83 -26.18
N GLU A 575 -15.40 0.71 -26.91
CA GLU A 575 -15.28 -0.63 -26.33
C GLU A 575 -14.06 -0.71 -25.39
N VAL A 576 -12.90 -0.25 -25.85
CA VAL A 576 -11.63 -0.33 -25.11
C VAL A 576 -11.64 0.59 -23.89
N LEU A 577 -12.14 1.83 -24.03
CA LEU A 577 -12.23 2.78 -22.92
C LEU A 577 -13.14 2.25 -21.81
N ARG A 578 -14.30 1.66 -22.14
CA ARG A 578 -15.18 1.02 -21.15
C ARG A 578 -14.47 -0.13 -20.43
N ALA A 579 -13.87 -1.04 -21.18
CA ALA A 579 -13.15 -2.18 -20.60
C ALA A 579 -12.01 -1.76 -19.70
N TYR A 580 -11.27 -0.69 -20.07
CA TYR A 580 -10.20 -0.13 -19.29
C TYR A 580 -10.75 0.54 -17.99
N ASP A 581 -11.78 1.35 -18.09
CA ASP A 581 -12.42 2.05 -16.96
C ASP A 581 -12.94 1.05 -15.90
N GLU A 582 -13.69 0.02 -16.35
CA GLU A 582 -14.16 -1.06 -15.49
C GLU A 582 -13.02 -1.84 -14.83
N THR A 583 -11.95 -2.11 -15.57
CA THR A 583 -10.78 -2.84 -15.09
C THR A 583 -10.02 -2.02 -14.05
N MET A 584 -9.88 -0.70 -14.29
CA MET A 584 -9.29 0.21 -13.31
C MET A 584 -10.16 0.35 -12.05
N HIS A 585 -11.48 0.29 -12.18
CA HIS A 585 -12.37 0.31 -11.01
C HIS A 585 -12.16 -0.91 -10.11
N ARG A 586 -11.84 -2.05 -10.68
CA ARG A 586 -11.42 -3.26 -9.93
C ARG A 586 -9.95 -3.26 -9.52
N VAL A 587 -9.18 -2.25 -9.97
CA VAL A 587 -7.71 -2.14 -9.72
C VAL A 587 -6.95 -3.39 -10.19
N GLU A 588 -7.32 -3.95 -11.33
CA GLU A 588 -6.67 -5.10 -11.97
C GLU A 588 -5.59 -4.64 -12.97
N LEU A 589 -4.45 -4.16 -12.44
CA LEU A 589 -3.44 -3.46 -13.23
C LEU A 589 -2.74 -4.35 -14.28
N HIS A 590 -2.66 -5.65 -14.07
CA HIS A 590 -2.12 -6.55 -15.08
C HIS A 590 -3.08 -6.72 -16.27
N THR A 591 -4.39 -6.64 -16.03
CA THR A 591 -5.41 -6.74 -17.09
C THR A 591 -5.38 -5.52 -18.00
N ILE A 592 -5.16 -4.30 -17.45
CA ILE A 592 -5.02 -3.11 -18.30
C ILE A 592 -3.84 -3.22 -19.26
N MET A 593 -2.74 -3.86 -18.84
CA MET A 593 -1.58 -4.10 -19.71
C MET A 593 -1.96 -4.96 -20.93
N SER A 594 -2.81 -5.98 -20.73
CA SER A 594 -3.33 -6.81 -21.82
C SER A 594 -4.25 -6.02 -22.74
N ILE A 595 -5.19 -5.24 -22.19
CA ILE A 595 -6.10 -4.37 -22.96
C ILE A 595 -5.30 -3.42 -23.86
N MET A 596 -4.29 -2.76 -23.31
CA MET A 596 -3.43 -1.85 -24.06
C MET A 596 -2.64 -2.56 -25.16
N ASP A 597 -2.04 -3.73 -24.89
CA ASP A 597 -1.29 -4.49 -25.88
C ASP A 597 -2.19 -4.89 -27.07
N GLU A 598 -3.38 -5.41 -26.80
CA GLU A 598 -4.35 -5.77 -27.82
C GLU A 598 -4.79 -4.57 -28.66
N PHE A 599 -5.15 -3.46 -27.99
CA PHE A 599 -5.60 -2.25 -28.66
C PHE A 599 -4.53 -1.64 -29.55
N ILE A 600 -3.31 -1.48 -29.05
CA ILE A 600 -2.22 -0.85 -29.81
C ILE A 600 -1.79 -1.75 -30.99
N ARG A 601 -1.82 -3.07 -30.84
CA ARG A 601 -1.58 -4.02 -31.94
C ARG A 601 -2.67 -3.95 -33.01
N TRP A 602 -3.92 -3.82 -32.58
CA TRP A 602 -5.04 -3.60 -33.50
C TRP A 602 -4.87 -2.29 -34.27
N ALA A 603 -4.53 -1.21 -33.59
CA ALA A 603 -4.25 0.09 -34.22
C ALA A 603 -3.09 0.02 -35.23
N ASN A 604 -1.97 -0.63 -34.89
CA ASN A 604 -0.85 -0.86 -35.81
C ASN A 604 -1.23 -1.70 -37.03
N LYS A 605 -2.10 -2.69 -36.84
CA LYS A 605 -2.59 -3.51 -37.96
C LYS A 605 -3.45 -2.67 -38.90
N ARG A 606 -4.41 -1.91 -38.35
CA ARG A 606 -5.25 -1.00 -39.13
C ARG A 606 -4.43 0.00 -39.95
N TRP A 607 -3.45 0.63 -39.32
CA TRP A 607 -2.48 1.48 -40.02
C TRP A 607 -1.82 0.75 -41.19
N SER A 608 -1.25 -0.43 -40.93
CA SER A 608 -0.50 -1.18 -41.94
C SER A 608 -1.37 -1.63 -43.12
N ASP A 609 -2.62 -2.03 -42.85
CA ASP A 609 -3.56 -2.45 -43.88
C ASP A 609 -4.03 -1.24 -44.71
N GLY A 610 -4.36 -0.12 -44.07
CA GLY A 610 -4.78 1.13 -44.72
C GLY A 610 -3.68 1.74 -45.62
N ILE A 611 -2.45 1.82 -45.10
CA ILE A 611 -1.32 2.35 -45.92
C ILE A 611 -1.02 1.45 -47.11
N ARG A 612 -1.13 0.14 -46.98
CA ARG A 612 -0.98 -0.81 -48.11
C ARG A 612 -2.03 -0.59 -49.19
N GLU A 613 -3.28 -0.34 -48.78
CA GLU A 613 -4.34 0.00 -49.73
C GLU A 613 -4.10 1.34 -50.45
N VAL A 614 -3.69 2.36 -49.70
CA VAL A 614 -3.27 3.64 -50.26
C VAL A 614 -2.13 3.48 -51.28
N GLU A 615 -1.12 2.67 -50.97
CA GLU A 615 -0.01 2.43 -51.91
C GLU A 615 -0.47 1.70 -53.21
N ASN A 616 -1.47 0.81 -53.09
CA ASN A 616 -2.02 0.08 -54.24
C ASN A 616 -2.94 0.96 -55.11
N THR A 617 -3.69 1.86 -54.52
CA THR A 617 -4.71 2.67 -55.21
C THR A 617 -4.20 4.07 -55.64
N GLY A 618 -3.24 4.61 -54.93
CA GLY A 618 -2.82 6.00 -55.08
C GLY A 618 -3.89 7.00 -54.62
N ASP A 619 -4.85 6.60 -53.79
CA ASP A 619 -5.96 7.45 -53.34
C ASP A 619 -5.54 8.33 -52.17
N ASP A 620 -5.48 9.63 -52.41
CA ASP A 620 -5.06 10.65 -51.43
C ASP A 620 -6.13 10.89 -50.35
N GLU A 621 -7.41 10.73 -50.65
CA GLU A 621 -8.47 10.88 -49.66
C GLU A 621 -8.48 9.68 -48.69
N LEU A 622 -8.27 8.49 -49.22
CA LEU A 622 -8.04 7.32 -48.37
C LEU A 622 -6.80 7.50 -47.49
N ARG A 623 -5.70 8.07 -48.02
CA ARG A 623 -4.50 8.37 -47.24
C ARG A 623 -4.81 9.32 -46.08
N ARG A 624 -5.60 10.35 -46.36
CA ARG A 624 -6.02 11.32 -45.37
C ARG A 624 -6.83 10.65 -44.26
N GLN A 625 -7.85 9.85 -44.63
CA GLN A 625 -8.69 9.13 -43.65
C GLN A 625 -7.88 8.15 -42.79
N VAL A 626 -6.99 7.37 -43.40
CA VAL A 626 -6.10 6.46 -42.65
C VAL A 626 -5.25 7.21 -41.63
N LEU A 627 -4.77 8.42 -41.96
CA LEU A 627 -3.97 9.21 -41.03
C LEU A 627 -4.82 9.86 -39.93
N VAL A 628 -6.03 10.34 -40.24
CA VAL A 628 -7.01 10.83 -39.24
C VAL A 628 -7.32 9.72 -38.23
N ASP A 629 -7.72 8.55 -38.69
CA ASP A 629 -8.00 7.38 -37.85
C ASP A 629 -6.81 7.03 -36.96
N SER A 630 -5.61 7.07 -37.52
CA SER A 630 -4.39 6.67 -36.80
C SER A 630 -3.97 7.68 -35.74
N PHE A 631 -4.15 8.99 -35.97
CA PHE A 631 -3.91 10.00 -34.95
C PHE A 631 -4.94 9.92 -33.82
N PHE A 632 -6.19 9.67 -34.14
CA PHE A 632 -7.23 9.42 -33.12
C PHE A 632 -6.89 8.20 -32.26
N LEU A 633 -6.49 7.09 -32.89
CA LEU A 633 -6.03 5.89 -32.19
C LEU A 633 -4.77 6.12 -31.35
N LEU A 634 -3.82 6.91 -31.88
CA LEU A 634 -2.61 7.30 -31.13
C LEU A 634 -2.96 8.11 -29.88
N ARG A 635 -3.86 9.10 -30.02
CA ARG A 635 -4.33 9.89 -28.87
C ARG A 635 -4.93 9.00 -27.79
N MET A 636 -5.83 8.08 -28.19
CA MET A 636 -6.48 7.16 -27.23
C MET A 636 -5.48 6.18 -26.60
N ALA A 637 -4.58 5.63 -27.39
CA ALA A 637 -3.51 4.77 -26.85
C ALA A 637 -2.61 5.54 -25.86
N THR A 638 -2.32 6.80 -26.14
CA THR A 638 -1.50 7.66 -25.28
C THR A 638 -2.22 7.98 -23.96
N LEU A 639 -3.53 8.24 -24.00
CA LEU A 639 -4.37 8.41 -22.83
C LEU A 639 -4.32 7.16 -21.92
N LEU A 640 -4.51 5.97 -22.50
CA LEU A 640 -4.49 4.72 -21.74
C LEU A 640 -3.09 4.39 -21.19
N MET A 641 -2.04 4.76 -21.91
CA MET A 641 -0.64 4.54 -21.52
C MET A 641 -0.13 5.53 -20.47
N HIS A 642 -0.77 6.69 -20.31
CA HIS A 642 -0.29 7.75 -19.41
C HIS A 642 -0.09 7.31 -17.97
N PRO A 643 -1.01 6.56 -17.32
CA PRO A 643 -0.79 6.06 -15.97
C PRO A 643 0.40 5.08 -15.85
N VAL A 644 0.71 4.38 -16.92
CA VAL A 644 1.77 3.35 -16.96
C VAL A 644 3.14 3.95 -17.27
N VAL A 645 3.21 4.76 -18.33
CA VAL A 645 4.46 5.35 -18.86
C VAL A 645 4.31 6.86 -19.07
N PRO A 646 4.21 7.61 -17.96
CA PRO A 646 3.84 9.02 -18.01
C PRO A 646 4.77 9.87 -18.90
N ALA A 647 6.09 9.73 -18.74
CA ALA A 647 7.04 10.56 -19.49
C ALA A 647 6.96 10.34 -21.00
N GLY A 648 6.72 9.10 -21.46
CA GLY A 648 6.53 8.81 -22.88
C GLY A 648 5.21 9.36 -23.43
N ALA A 649 4.13 9.24 -22.64
CA ALA A 649 2.82 9.76 -23.00
C ALA A 649 2.78 11.29 -23.05
N GLU A 650 3.34 11.95 -22.04
CA GLU A 650 3.47 13.42 -21.96
C GLU A 650 4.27 13.98 -23.17
N LYS A 651 5.34 13.27 -23.56
CA LYS A 651 6.13 13.67 -24.73
C LYS A 651 5.36 13.59 -26.04
N ILE A 652 4.44 12.63 -26.18
CA ILE A 652 3.55 12.57 -27.36
C ILE A 652 2.57 13.72 -27.33
N CYS A 653 2.00 14.06 -26.17
CA CYS A 653 1.14 15.24 -26.00
C CYS A 653 1.86 16.52 -26.43
N ASP A 654 3.11 16.71 -26.00
CA ASP A 654 3.95 17.85 -26.39
C ASP A 654 4.17 17.91 -27.91
N TYR A 655 4.50 16.79 -28.56
CA TYR A 655 4.69 16.73 -30.02
C TYR A 655 3.42 17.03 -30.79
N LEU A 656 2.26 16.70 -30.24
CA LEU A 656 0.95 17.02 -30.81
C LEU A 656 0.52 18.46 -30.51
N SER A 657 1.24 19.17 -29.63
CA SER A 657 0.95 20.56 -29.21
C SER A 657 -0.43 20.76 -28.60
N PHE A 658 -0.90 19.74 -27.83
CA PHE A 658 -2.14 19.83 -27.07
C PHE A 658 -1.88 20.36 -25.65
N ASP A 659 -2.92 20.97 -25.05
CA ASP A 659 -2.94 21.20 -23.60
C ASP A 659 -2.95 19.87 -22.84
N PHE A 660 -2.12 19.77 -21.82
CA PHE A 660 -1.96 18.53 -21.04
C PHE A 660 -3.28 18.12 -20.36
N GLY A 661 -3.98 19.06 -19.72
CA GLY A 661 -5.22 18.79 -19.01
C GLY A 661 -6.33 18.32 -19.95
N ASP A 662 -6.43 18.92 -21.13
CA ASP A 662 -7.41 18.53 -22.14
C ASP A 662 -7.08 17.19 -22.80
N PHE A 663 -5.79 16.94 -23.03
CA PHE A 663 -5.34 15.72 -23.72
C PHE A 663 -5.57 14.46 -22.89
N PHE A 664 -5.27 14.50 -21.60
CA PHE A 664 -5.38 13.35 -20.71
C PHE A 664 -6.71 13.29 -19.95
N SER A 665 -7.62 14.26 -20.12
CA SER A 665 -8.91 14.20 -19.46
C SER A 665 -9.83 13.17 -20.13
N TRP A 666 -10.62 12.45 -19.32
CA TRP A 666 -11.61 11.50 -19.81
C TRP A 666 -12.92 12.20 -20.15
N ASN A 667 -12.89 13.07 -21.16
CA ASN A 667 -14.05 13.88 -21.61
C ASN A 667 -14.89 13.18 -22.69
N TYR A 668 -14.85 11.85 -22.75
CA TYR A 668 -15.55 11.11 -23.79
C TYR A 668 -16.93 10.74 -23.29
N ASP A 669 -17.95 11.08 -24.12
CA ASP A 669 -19.27 10.52 -24.02
C ASP A 669 -19.26 9.17 -24.76
N PHE A 670 -19.38 8.10 -24.02
CA PHE A 670 -19.37 6.74 -24.58
C PHE A 670 -20.57 6.43 -25.47
N ASP A 671 -21.63 7.27 -25.43
CA ASP A 671 -22.85 7.11 -26.22
C ASP A 671 -22.93 8.10 -27.40
N SER A 672 -22.05 9.09 -27.48
CA SER A 672 -21.97 10.03 -28.59
C SER A 672 -20.65 9.89 -29.38
N ASN A 673 -20.66 10.30 -30.64
CA ASN A 673 -19.51 10.29 -31.53
C ASN A 673 -18.61 11.53 -31.38
N ASP A 674 -18.75 12.30 -30.30
CA ASP A 674 -18.00 13.54 -30.07
C ASP A 674 -16.61 13.33 -29.43
#